data_3ff09009d49c01c13e518db6813051f9
#
_entry.id   3ff09009d49c01c13e518db6813051f9
#
_cell.length_a   1.000
_cell.length_b   1.000
_cell.length_c   1.000
_cell.angle_alpha   90.00
_cell.angle_beta   90.00
_cell.angle_gamma   90.00
#
_symmetry.space_group_name_H-M   'P 1'
#
loop_
_entity.id
_entity.type
_entity.pdbx_description
1 polymer ?
#
loop_
_entity_poly.entity_id
_entity_poly.type
_entity_poly.pdbx_seq_one_letter_code
_entity_poly.pdbx_strand_id
1 'polypeptide(L)'
;MSKRLIIAIIFMVVSLIHSTKSYAQTIATGIEEILVTAERSEQSIQDVPIAVSAFGADALELQQIETFGDLQFNIPSVTFTRGNFTNGSMSIRGVASAAVAASGDGAVAYHLDSVPLPTRFFETEFYDVERVEVLRGPQGTLYGANATAGTVNMIFARPTDEAGGSIEIEYGDYDSRKIKIAMNMPLADNLRLRVSGMNLRRDGFSTNMFPGKEGQDIDGRDITSFRAVLEADLSENTLARFTYMDFEEDDNRARAGRQMCKMTETPAYGCNPFEFGREQPTAGSGLNGLLLGAAGLQSFSPLDTAPSNPLFGIRETYQAIDPVYKVHEKVYILAIENSSFENINIKANFAYHESGILSQQDYTNNDGRTKLYKGTNPFFPNGELPISGFTDPNGGGSMGIFGGSIGGYHDFPFAYDTSFNDNEYKYGDITISSDFDGNINFVAGFNMLESTTVNLYDVYFNGGDAVALAPILSGARLYPSHYRNLTNPYDLERKGLFTQVYIDLNEDTRITLGARWNESEKSVADAQQFLNSIILAGGTRVGDPVTASIQRTDPNLGLVLAGLAPPALAPIPAPGEQRALTGNPTSFTEEETTYRAAIDWTPDLEATDSTLIYASVSRGYRPGLFNPPVDPVLFAGVRPQADPEFIDAFEIGMKNVMMDNQLIANLSAFFYDYEGLQVSKIIARTSVNENIDAEMSGLEAEFAWSPSSIPGLKIDAQFSLLETEIAGGTKSLNPHDLTGRAFGDTQGWVLKDIANGSTCGFTKAQLQAGLAGGILNANPAAGALDVYLLPKTLSVNNFDSADPTGTVDPLVQIFGMGALPTLGNCTSMVTKLTAAGLGGFYEVEYDLSGNELTNAPSATAHIGIEYTADFSDSNLLVTSRLDYYWQDSMWTRLYNSTRDSIDSWDVINAQVIIQPTNSGMYFKIWGQNLADDDNQTGAYFTDPSSGQFRNDFYMEPRMYGITFGARF
;
A
#
# COMPACT_ATOMS: atom_id res chain seq x y z
N MET A 1 25.42 -8.88 -16.12
CA MET A 1 26.36 -8.31 -17.12
C MET A 1 27.73 -8.98 -17.03
N SER A 2 28.40 -9.31 -18.15
CA SER A 2 29.73 -9.91 -18.10
C SER A 2 30.78 -8.89 -17.62
N LYS A 3 31.73 -9.31 -16.76
CA LYS A 3 32.84 -8.45 -16.28
C LYS A 3 33.61 -7.72 -17.38
N ARG A 4 33.59 -8.26 -18.63
CA ARG A 4 34.23 -7.64 -19.80
C ARG A 4 33.44 -6.44 -20.34
N LEU A 5 32.10 -6.44 -20.20
CA LEU A 5 31.23 -5.33 -20.62
C LEU A 5 31.40 -4.16 -19.65
N ILE A 6 31.47 -4.44 -18.33
CA ILE A 6 31.71 -3.42 -17.29
C ILE A 6 33.07 -2.74 -17.50
N ILE A 7 34.14 -3.49 -17.78
CA ILE A 7 35.47 -2.96 -18.06
C ILE A 7 35.47 -2.13 -19.35
N ALA A 8 34.74 -2.54 -20.40
CA ALA A 8 34.62 -1.78 -21.64
C ALA A 8 33.86 -0.45 -21.43
N ILE A 9 32.81 -0.46 -20.62
CA ILE A 9 32.06 0.76 -20.25
C ILE A 9 32.94 1.69 -19.41
N ILE A 10 33.67 1.19 -18.43
CA ILE A 10 34.61 1.99 -17.63
C ILE A 10 35.72 2.61 -18.51
N PHE A 11 36.28 1.86 -19.46
CA PHE A 11 37.27 2.39 -20.40
C PHE A 11 36.70 3.44 -21.34
N MET A 12 35.44 3.29 -21.77
CA MET A 12 34.75 4.26 -22.61
C MET A 12 34.43 5.54 -21.84
N VAL A 13 34.00 5.44 -20.60
CA VAL A 13 33.73 6.56 -19.67
C VAL A 13 35.01 7.31 -19.36
N VAL A 14 36.12 6.61 -19.05
CA VAL A 14 37.43 7.24 -18.78
C VAL A 14 37.97 7.96 -20.02
N SER A 15 37.70 7.48 -21.22
CA SER A 15 38.13 8.16 -22.47
C SER A 15 37.29 9.43 -22.76
N LEU A 16 36.01 9.45 -22.36
CA LEU A 16 35.11 10.61 -22.55
C LEU A 16 35.41 11.75 -21.55
N ILE A 17 35.86 11.45 -20.34
CA ILE A 17 36.22 12.44 -19.32
C ILE A 17 37.38 13.38 -19.78
N HIS A 18 38.14 12.99 -20.79
CA HIS A 18 39.25 13.85 -21.32
C HIS A 18 38.79 14.95 -22.30
N SER A 19 37.46 15.05 -22.61
CA SER A 19 36.93 16.12 -23.48
C SER A 19 35.96 17.03 -22.72
N THR A 20 36.35 17.53 -21.55
CA THR A 20 35.53 18.41 -20.73
C THR A 20 35.29 19.76 -21.38
N LYS A 21 34.04 20.02 -21.82
CA LYS A 21 33.56 21.40 -21.95
C LYS A 21 33.45 22.00 -20.54
N SER A 22 33.94 23.20 -20.34
CA SER A 22 33.85 23.94 -19.09
C SER A 22 32.37 24.30 -18.85
N TYR A 23 31.72 23.65 -17.90
CA TYR A 23 30.42 24.07 -17.39
C TYR A 23 30.67 25.18 -16.36
N ALA A 24 30.49 26.42 -16.76
CA ALA A 24 30.45 27.52 -15.83
C ALA A 24 29.05 27.60 -15.22
N GLN A 25 28.82 26.97 -14.08
CA GLN A 25 27.65 27.23 -13.27
C GLN A 25 27.82 28.62 -12.62
N THR A 26 27.00 29.54 -13.00
CA THR A 26 26.79 30.83 -12.34
C THR A 26 25.74 30.66 -11.26
N ILE A 27 25.91 31.32 -10.10
CA ILE A 27 24.84 31.41 -9.10
C ILE A 27 23.65 32.10 -9.78
N ALA A 28 22.58 31.33 -9.98
CA ALA A 28 21.34 31.86 -10.54
C ALA A 28 20.69 32.78 -9.49
N THR A 29 20.41 34.02 -9.89
CA THR A 29 19.60 34.95 -9.10
C THR A 29 18.16 34.85 -9.60
N GLY A 30 17.22 34.44 -8.75
CA GLY A 30 15.82 34.23 -9.10
C GLY A 30 15.41 32.74 -9.02
N ILE A 31 14.13 32.52 -9.09
CA ILE A 31 13.52 31.18 -9.05
C ILE A 31 13.36 30.69 -10.49
N GLU A 32 13.77 29.46 -10.76
CA GLU A 32 13.65 28.84 -12.08
C GLU A 32 12.18 28.59 -12.41
N GLU A 33 11.76 28.92 -13.62
CA GLU A 33 10.44 28.61 -14.14
C GLU A 33 10.34 27.11 -14.43
N ILE A 34 9.32 26.44 -13.87
CA ILE A 34 9.07 25.03 -14.08
C ILE A 34 7.89 24.87 -15.04
N LEU A 35 8.13 24.18 -16.17
CA LEU A 35 7.06 23.76 -17.08
C LEU A 35 6.43 22.47 -16.57
N VAL A 36 5.11 22.37 -16.65
CA VAL A 36 4.32 21.19 -16.26
C VAL A 36 3.38 20.77 -17.40
N THR A 37 3.00 19.48 -17.40
CA THR A 37 2.07 18.90 -18.37
C THR A 37 0.68 18.64 -17.77
N ALA A 38 0.30 19.42 -16.77
CA ALA A 38 -0.92 19.25 -15.98
C ALA A 38 -2.22 19.23 -16.81
N GLU A 39 -2.28 20.01 -17.86
CA GLU A 39 -3.44 20.10 -18.78
C GLU A 39 -3.19 19.40 -20.14
N ARG A 40 -2.33 18.37 -20.18
CA ARG A 40 -1.96 17.66 -21.41
C ARG A 40 -1.21 18.53 -22.43
N SER A 41 -0.78 19.72 -22.05
CA SER A 41 0.07 20.66 -22.78
C SER A 41 1.15 21.21 -21.84
N GLU A 42 2.31 21.55 -22.37
CA GLU A 42 3.37 22.18 -21.55
C GLU A 42 3.02 23.64 -21.29
N GLN A 43 2.98 24.01 -20.01
CA GLN A 43 2.66 25.36 -19.53
C GLN A 43 3.48 25.67 -18.29
N SER A 44 3.69 26.97 -17.99
CA SER A 44 4.30 27.37 -16.73
C SER A 44 3.45 26.93 -15.55
N ILE A 45 4.07 26.42 -14.50
CA ILE A 45 3.37 26.01 -13.26
C ILE A 45 2.56 27.17 -12.67
N GLN A 46 2.99 28.43 -12.88
CA GLN A 46 2.30 29.62 -12.39
C GLN A 46 1.05 29.99 -13.20
N ASP A 47 0.92 29.51 -14.44
CA ASP A 47 -0.19 29.81 -15.33
C ASP A 47 -1.31 28.74 -15.30
N VAL A 48 -1.09 27.63 -14.60
CA VAL A 48 -2.07 26.53 -14.54
C VAL A 48 -3.03 26.73 -13.37
N PRO A 49 -4.38 26.81 -13.60
CA PRO A 49 -5.38 27.04 -12.57
C PRO A 49 -5.73 25.77 -11.77
N ILE A 50 -4.72 25.13 -11.21
CA ILE A 50 -4.78 23.90 -10.39
C ILE A 50 -3.69 23.98 -9.32
N ALA A 51 -3.94 23.41 -8.14
CA ALA A 51 -2.88 23.17 -7.15
C ALA A 51 -1.93 22.08 -7.68
N VAL A 52 -0.70 22.48 -8.02
CA VAL A 52 0.33 21.58 -8.57
C VAL A 52 1.68 21.89 -7.95
N SER A 53 2.43 20.84 -7.59
CA SER A 53 3.83 20.91 -7.17
C SER A 53 4.66 20.14 -8.20
N ALA A 54 5.80 20.68 -8.59
CA ALA A 54 6.69 20.02 -9.55
C ALA A 54 8.15 20.18 -9.11
N PHE A 55 8.93 19.12 -9.31
CA PHE A 55 10.34 19.05 -8.94
C PHE A 55 11.16 18.63 -10.15
N GLY A 56 11.99 19.52 -10.66
CA GLY A 56 13.00 19.21 -11.67
C GLY A 56 14.13 18.34 -11.12
N ALA A 57 14.99 17.84 -11.99
CA ALA A 57 16.09 16.92 -11.62
C ALA A 57 16.99 17.48 -10.48
N ASP A 58 17.36 18.77 -10.57
CA ASP A 58 18.22 19.41 -9.55
C ASP A 58 17.47 19.57 -8.21
N ALA A 59 16.17 19.87 -8.22
CA ALA A 59 15.33 19.94 -7.02
C ALA A 59 15.17 18.58 -6.36
N LEU A 60 14.95 17.51 -7.14
CA LEU A 60 14.87 16.12 -6.64
C LEU A 60 16.20 15.75 -5.92
N GLU A 61 17.35 16.08 -6.53
CA GLU A 61 18.65 15.81 -5.92
C GLU A 61 18.88 16.64 -4.65
N LEU A 62 18.60 17.97 -4.70
CA LEU A 62 18.83 18.90 -3.60
C LEU A 62 17.87 18.68 -2.42
N GLN A 63 16.65 18.23 -2.65
CA GLN A 63 15.67 17.96 -1.60
C GLN A 63 15.67 16.49 -1.15
N GLN A 64 16.61 15.70 -1.63
CA GLN A 64 16.73 14.26 -1.34
C GLN A 64 15.43 13.49 -1.60
N ILE A 65 14.73 13.85 -2.68
CA ILE A 65 13.50 13.16 -3.13
C ILE A 65 13.93 12.01 -4.05
N GLU A 66 14.05 10.82 -3.52
CA GLU A 66 14.52 9.65 -4.25
C GLU A 66 13.40 8.68 -4.63
N THR A 67 12.26 8.71 -3.93
CA THR A 67 11.13 7.81 -4.12
C THR A 67 9.79 8.55 -4.05
N PHE A 68 8.70 7.89 -4.42
CA PHE A 68 7.35 8.45 -4.23
C PHE A 68 7.03 8.73 -2.75
N GLY A 69 7.62 7.97 -1.83
CA GLY A 69 7.43 8.18 -0.40
C GLY A 69 8.02 9.50 0.10
N ASP A 70 9.11 9.97 -0.52
CA ASP A 70 9.80 11.19 -0.11
C ASP A 70 9.02 12.47 -0.51
N LEU A 71 8.10 12.36 -1.47
CA LEU A 71 7.23 13.47 -1.88
C LEU A 71 6.41 14.01 -0.71
N GLN A 72 6.08 13.18 0.30
CA GLN A 72 5.33 13.61 1.48
C GLN A 72 6.02 14.72 2.26
N PHE A 73 7.36 14.78 2.23
CA PHE A 73 8.12 15.81 2.97
C PHE A 73 8.12 17.17 2.29
N ASN A 74 7.77 17.21 1.00
CA ASN A 74 7.95 18.37 0.15
C ASN A 74 6.65 18.85 -0.53
N ILE A 75 5.50 18.27 -0.19
CA ILE A 75 4.20 18.63 -0.77
C ILE A 75 3.15 18.75 0.34
N PRO A 76 2.40 19.86 0.40
CA PRO A 76 1.38 20.04 1.42
C PRO A 76 0.25 19.00 1.28
N SER A 77 -0.30 18.56 2.42
CA SER A 77 -1.43 17.60 2.49
C SER A 77 -1.16 16.25 1.82
N VAL A 78 0.11 15.83 1.68
CA VAL A 78 0.50 14.52 1.17
C VAL A 78 1.10 13.69 2.29
N THR A 79 0.61 12.44 2.42
CA THR A 79 1.21 11.43 3.30
C THR A 79 1.46 10.14 2.54
N PHE A 80 2.42 9.36 3.00
CA PHE A 80 2.74 8.06 2.42
C PHE A 80 2.88 7.01 3.52
N THR A 81 2.25 5.86 3.32
CA THR A 81 2.41 4.72 4.22
C THR A 81 2.62 3.43 3.43
N ARG A 82 3.35 2.50 4.02
CA ARG A 82 3.44 1.14 3.49
C ARG A 82 2.31 0.28 4.06
N GLY A 83 1.82 -0.66 3.26
CA GLY A 83 0.79 -1.60 3.68
C GLY A 83 1.35 -2.99 3.97
N ASN A 84 0.57 -3.77 4.73
CA ASN A 84 0.93 -5.16 5.03
C ASN A 84 0.82 -6.11 3.81
N PHE A 85 0.22 -5.65 2.73
CA PHE A 85 -0.05 -6.44 1.52
C PHE A 85 0.78 -5.97 0.30
N THR A 86 2.01 -5.52 0.55
CA THR A 86 2.98 -5.12 -0.49
C THR A 86 2.69 -3.81 -1.23
N ASN A 87 1.68 -3.05 -0.83
CA ASN A 87 1.33 -1.79 -1.47
C ASN A 87 1.81 -0.60 -0.61
N GLY A 88 2.45 0.38 -1.24
CA GLY A 88 2.50 1.74 -0.73
C GLY A 88 1.16 2.44 -1.00
N SER A 89 0.72 3.29 -0.10
CA SER A 89 -0.45 4.13 -0.27
C SER A 89 -0.08 5.58 -0.04
N MET A 90 -0.26 6.40 -1.07
CA MET A 90 -0.19 7.85 -0.95
C MET A 90 -1.59 8.38 -0.68
N SER A 91 -1.70 9.30 0.27
CA SER A 91 -2.88 10.11 0.51
C SER A 91 -2.62 11.54 0.07
N ILE A 92 -3.55 12.15 -0.63
CA ILE A 92 -3.53 13.57 -0.98
C ILE A 92 -4.80 14.19 -0.43
N ARG A 93 -4.68 15.21 0.44
CA ARG A 93 -5.81 15.91 1.08
C ARG A 93 -6.76 14.96 1.83
N GLY A 94 -6.21 13.93 2.50
CA GLY A 94 -6.99 12.92 3.25
C GLY A 94 -7.63 11.83 2.38
N VAL A 95 -7.52 11.90 1.06
CA VAL A 95 -8.02 10.86 0.14
C VAL A 95 -6.94 9.85 -0.15
N ALA A 96 -7.14 8.60 0.27
CA ALA A 96 -6.19 7.50 0.12
C ALA A 96 -6.83 6.27 -0.52
N SER A 97 -6.00 5.37 -1.03
CA SER A 97 -6.44 4.03 -1.47
C SER A 97 -6.54 3.10 -0.27
N ALA A 98 -7.68 3.13 0.41
CA ALA A 98 -7.92 2.25 1.57
C ALA A 98 -8.46 0.86 1.17
N ALA A 99 -8.86 0.66 -0.08
CA ALA A 99 -9.44 -0.59 -0.55
C ALA A 99 -8.38 -1.67 -0.80
N VAL A 100 -8.52 -2.81 -0.14
CA VAL A 100 -7.66 -3.99 -0.33
C VAL A 100 -8.43 -5.08 -1.06
N ALA A 101 -8.39 -5.05 -2.38
CA ALA A 101 -9.00 -6.06 -3.25
C ALA A 101 -8.20 -6.18 -4.55
N ALA A 102 -8.22 -7.34 -5.21
CA ALA A 102 -7.59 -7.52 -6.51
C ALA A 102 -8.18 -6.57 -7.57
N SER A 103 -9.49 -6.31 -7.48
CA SER A 103 -10.24 -5.39 -8.35
C SER A 103 -10.27 -3.94 -7.86
N GLY A 104 -9.60 -3.62 -6.74
CA GLY A 104 -9.56 -2.28 -6.17
C GLY A 104 -8.62 -1.36 -6.97
N ASP A 105 -9.10 -0.17 -7.27
CA ASP A 105 -8.35 0.90 -7.93
C ASP A 105 -7.70 1.85 -6.90
N GLY A 106 -6.67 2.58 -7.32
CA GLY A 106 -6.07 3.65 -6.53
C GLY A 106 -6.93 4.91 -6.49
N ALA A 107 -6.73 5.78 -5.50
CA ALA A 107 -7.28 7.13 -5.48
C ALA A 107 -6.31 8.15 -6.10
N VAL A 108 -5.01 7.87 -6.05
CA VAL A 108 -3.95 8.62 -6.74
C VAL A 108 -3.59 7.87 -8.02
N ALA A 109 -3.63 8.56 -9.15
CA ALA A 109 -3.24 8.01 -10.44
C ALA A 109 -1.75 8.27 -10.71
N TYR A 110 -0.98 7.19 -10.89
CA TYR A 110 0.45 7.28 -11.23
C TYR A 110 0.64 7.21 -12.74
N HIS A 111 1.53 8.04 -13.26
CA HIS A 111 1.86 8.09 -14.68
C HIS A 111 3.37 8.07 -14.91
N LEU A 112 3.78 7.41 -16.00
CA LEU A 112 5.11 7.48 -16.59
C LEU A 112 5.01 8.12 -17.97
N ASP A 113 5.67 9.25 -18.18
CA ASP A 113 5.57 9.97 -19.46
C ASP A 113 4.11 10.16 -19.91
N SER A 114 3.21 10.47 -18.97
CA SER A 114 1.75 10.61 -19.16
C SER A 114 0.97 9.32 -19.45
N VAL A 115 1.62 8.15 -19.43
CA VAL A 115 0.97 6.84 -19.53
C VAL A 115 0.58 6.36 -18.14
N PRO A 116 -0.71 6.06 -17.85
CA PRO A 116 -1.12 5.57 -16.55
C PRO A 116 -0.53 4.19 -16.26
N LEU A 117 -0.16 3.97 -15.01
CA LEU A 117 0.38 2.72 -14.48
C LEU A 117 -0.60 2.05 -13.53
N PRO A 118 -0.53 0.73 -13.34
CA PRO A 118 -1.17 0.06 -12.22
C PRO A 118 -0.64 0.64 -10.90
N THR A 119 -1.53 0.94 -9.96
CA THR A 119 -1.20 1.58 -8.68
C THR A 119 -0.46 0.68 -7.69
N ARG A 120 -0.17 -0.56 -8.06
CA ARG A 120 0.48 -1.53 -7.19
C ARG A 120 1.94 -1.65 -7.58
N PHE A 121 2.84 -1.60 -6.61
CA PHE A 121 4.25 -2.02 -6.70
C PHE A 121 5.29 -1.00 -7.12
N PHE A 122 4.94 0.21 -7.50
CA PHE A 122 5.92 1.18 -7.98
C PHE A 122 6.70 1.80 -6.81
N GLU A 123 7.77 1.13 -6.37
CA GLU A 123 8.74 1.65 -5.38
C GLU A 123 10.11 1.90 -6.02
N THR A 124 10.19 2.24 -7.31
CA THR A 124 11.46 2.56 -7.96
C THR A 124 12.00 3.89 -7.48
N GLU A 125 13.33 3.98 -7.37
CA GLU A 125 13.97 5.26 -7.13
C GLU A 125 13.92 6.16 -8.36
N PHE A 126 13.84 7.47 -8.13
CA PHE A 126 13.96 8.48 -9.17
C PHE A 126 15.41 8.61 -9.62
N TYR A 127 15.74 8.08 -10.78
CA TYR A 127 17.04 8.24 -11.42
C TYR A 127 16.85 8.63 -12.87
N ASP A 128 17.67 9.56 -13.34
CA ASP A 128 17.60 10.06 -14.72
C ASP A 128 16.20 10.53 -15.10
N VAL A 129 15.56 11.26 -14.20
CA VAL A 129 14.23 11.84 -14.33
C VAL A 129 14.38 13.32 -14.71
N GLU A 130 13.56 13.81 -15.62
CA GLU A 130 13.50 15.23 -15.96
C GLU A 130 12.76 16.01 -14.89
N ARG A 131 11.59 15.51 -14.47
CA ARG A 131 10.78 16.09 -13.40
C ARG A 131 9.71 15.12 -12.89
N VAL A 132 9.21 15.41 -11.69
CA VAL A 132 8.02 14.77 -11.10
C VAL A 132 6.97 15.85 -10.86
N GLU A 133 5.76 15.63 -11.35
CA GLU A 133 4.62 16.54 -11.21
C GLU A 133 3.57 15.89 -10.30
N VAL A 134 3.04 16.63 -9.32
CA VAL A 134 1.96 16.18 -8.44
C VAL A 134 0.81 17.17 -8.51
N LEU A 135 -0.30 16.73 -9.09
CA LEU A 135 -1.53 17.50 -9.18
C LEU A 135 -2.43 17.10 -8.02
N ARG A 136 -2.81 18.04 -7.18
CA ARG A 136 -3.66 17.80 -6.03
C ARG A 136 -5.13 18.10 -6.35
N GLY A 137 -6.02 17.25 -5.85
CA GLY A 137 -7.44 17.30 -6.13
C GLY A 137 -7.87 16.53 -7.39
N PRO A 138 -9.19 16.37 -7.61
CA PRO A 138 -9.71 15.48 -8.65
C PRO A 138 -9.31 15.89 -10.07
N GLN A 139 -8.72 14.97 -10.81
CA GLN A 139 -8.27 15.11 -12.20
C GLN A 139 -9.09 14.24 -13.17
N GLY A 140 -10.34 13.93 -12.81
CA GLY A 140 -11.20 13.00 -13.55
C GLY A 140 -11.46 13.34 -15.02
N THR A 141 -11.36 14.61 -15.43
CA THR A 141 -11.64 15.04 -16.80
C THR A 141 -10.52 14.65 -17.76
N LEU A 142 -9.28 15.04 -17.49
CA LEU A 142 -8.14 14.78 -18.39
C LEU A 142 -7.45 13.44 -18.13
N TYR A 143 -7.37 13.03 -16.88
CA TYR A 143 -6.67 11.81 -16.49
C TYR A 143 -7.62 10.60 -16.31
N GLY A 144 -8.89 10.83 -16.09
CA GLY A 144 -9.93 9.82 -16.04
C GLY A 144 -10.18 9.23 -14.66
N ALA A 145 -10.67 8.00 -14.63
CA ALA A 145 -10.92 7.29 -13.39
C ALA A 145 -9.64 7.13 -12.55
N ASN A 146 -9.80 6.98 -11.22
CA ASN A 146 -8.71 6.76 -10.26
C ASN A 146 -7.85 7.99 -9.93
N ALA A 147 -8.21 9.15 -10.43
CA ALA A 147 -7.59 10.42 -10.09
C ALA A 147 -8.49 11.24 -9.15
N THR A 148 -9.07 10.60 -8.12
CA THR A 148 -9.96 11.26 -7.16
C THR A 148 -9.19 12.09 -6.14
N ALA A 149 -8.04 11.63 -5.69
CA ALA A 149 -7.13 12.38 -4.83
C ALA A 149 -6.21 13.32 -5.62
N GLY A 150 -5.79 12.88 -6.80
CA GLY A 150 -4.86 13.59 -7.66
C GLY A 150 -4.06 12.67 -8.58
N THR A 151 -3.02 13.22 -9.18
CA THR A 151 -2.11 12.45 -10.05
C THR A 151 -0.66 12.73 -9.72
N VAL A 152 0.18 11.71 -9.89
CA VAL A 152 1.64 11.83 -9.85
C VAL A 152 2.17 11.40 -11.21
N ASN A 153 2.88 12.29 -11.91
CA ASN A 153 3.44 12.03 -13.22
C ASN A 153 4.96 12.14 -13.18
N MET A 154 5.66 11.05 -13.45
CA MET A 154 7.11 11.02 -13.56
C MET A 154 7.50 11.10 -15.04
N ILE A 155 8.28 12.10 -15.40
CA ILE A 155 8.74 12.37 -16.75
C ILE A 155 10.23 12.05 -16.83
N PHE A 156 10.58 11.16 -17.73
CA PHE A 156 11.98 10.76 -17.92
C PHE A 156 12.79 11.79 -18.69
N ALA A 157 14.07 11.86 -18.38
CA ALA A 157 15.02 12.68 -19.13
C ALA A 157 15.08 12.25 -20.60
N ARG A 158 14.99 13.23 -21.50
CA ARG A 158 14.95 13.02 -22.95
C ARG A 158 16.35 12.85 -23.54
N PRO A 159 16.46 12.09 -24.66
CA PRO A 159 17.65 12.14 -25.49
C PRO A 159 17.89 13.55 -26.04
N THR A 160 19.15 13.98 -26.15
CA THR A 160 19.56 15.28 -26.69
C THR A 160 20.48 15.13 -27.90
N ASP A 161 20.67 16.21 -28.67
CA ASP A 161 21.54 16.23 -29.85
C ASP A 161 23.03 16.26 -29.49
N GLU A 162 23.37 16.46 -28.22
CA GLU A 162 24.75 16.45 -27.76
C GLU A 162 25.08 15.16 -27.01
N ALA A 163 26.26 14.57 -27.29
CA ALA A 163 26.76 13.44 -26.53
C ALA A 163 27.15 13.89 -25.11
N GLY A 164 26.74 13.10 -24.11
CA GLY A 164 27.02 13.43 -22.71
C GLY A 164 26.52 12.35 -21.77
N GLY A 165 26.66 12.57 -20.49
CA GLY A 165 26.17 11.64 -19.50
C GLY A 165 26.50 12.00 -18.07
N SER A 166 26.12 11.13 -17.15
CA SER A 166 26.44 11.23 -15.74
C SER A 166 26.74 9.86 -15.14
N ILE A 167 27.54 9.88 -14.11
CA ILE A 167 27.81 8.74 -13.23
C ILE A 167 27.80 9.20 -11.81
N GLU A 168 27.10 8.47 -10.95
CA GLU A 168 27.13 8.67 -9.50
C GLU A 168 27.47 7.37 -8.81
N ILE A 169 28.33 7.45 -7.80
CA ILE A 169 28.69 6.33 -6.93
C ILE A 169 28.48 6.81 -5.50
N GLU A 170 27.62 6.12 -4.78
CA GLU A 170 27.26 6.42 -3.41
C GLU A 170 27.62 5.28 -2.47
N TYR A 171 28.06 5.63 -1.28
CA TYR A 171 28.32 4.73 -0.18
C TYR A 171 27.76 5.31 1.11
N GLY A 172 26.99 4.52 1.86
CA GLY A 172 26.30 4.97 3.07
C GLY A 172 26.22 3.90 4.16
N ASP A 173 25.45 4.22 5.19
CA ASP A 173 25.20 3.32 6.31
C ASP A 173 24.57 1.99 5.85
N TYR A 174 24.67 0.96 6.70
CA TYR A 174 24.23 -0.41 6.38
C TYR A 174 24.88 -0.98 5.11
N ASP A 175 26.18 -0.66 4.90
CA ASP A 175 26.95 -1.06 3.71
C ASP A 175 26.24 -0.71 2.38
N SER A 176 25.44 0.39 2.40
CA SER A 176 24.74 0.88 1.23
C SER A 176 25.70 1.23 0.10
N ARG A 177 25.43 0.71 -1.09
CA ARG A 177 26.21 0.96 -2.31
C ARG A 177 25.25 1.20 -3.45
N LYS A 178 25.23 2.41 -3.95
CA LYS A 178 24.37 2.82 -5.07
C LYS A 178 25.23 3.31 -6.23
N ILE A 179 24.89 2.89 -7.43
CA ILE A 179 25.50 3.38 -8.67
C ILE A 179 24.35 3.80 -9.60
N LYS A 180 24.40 5.05 -10.07
CA LYS A 180 23.52 5.58 -11.12
C LYS A 180 24.37 5.97 -12.34
N ILE A 181 23.92 5.63 -13.54
CA ILE A 181 24.60 5.96 -14.80
C ILE A 181 23.54 6.42 -15.81
N ALA A 182 23.82 7.52 -16.50
CA ALA A 182 23.05 7.94 -17.67
C ALA A 182 24.01 8.34 -18.81
N MET A 183 23.65 7.97 -20.02
CA MET A 183 24.45 8.28 -21.23
C MET A 183 23.51 8.72 -22.35
N ASN A 184 23.82 9.86 -22.95
CA ASN A 184 23.14 10.39 -24.11
C ASN A 184 24.01 10.24 -25.37
N MET A 185 23.45 9.65 -26.41
CA MET A 185 24.14 9.29 -27.65
C MET A 185 23.34 9.76 -28.85
N PRO A 186 23.71 10.86 -29.52
CA PRO A 186 23.20 11.18 -30.85
C PRO A 186 23.74 10.16 -31.87
N LEU A 187 22.87 9.33 -32.39
CA LEU A 187 23.24 8.25 -33.34
C LEU A 187 23.28 8.75 -34.80
N ALA A 188 22.41 9.71 -35.14
CA ALA A 188 22.34 10.41 -36.41
C ALA A 188 21.66 11.77 -36.19
N ASP A 189 21.64 12.63 -37.22
CA ASP A 189 21.02 13.97 -37.14
C ASP A 189 19.54 13.94 -36.70
N ASN A 190 18.86 12.82 -36.93
CA ASN A 190 17.44 12.62 -36.63
C ASN A 190 17.20 11.42 -35.69
N LEU A 191 18.21 10.89 -35.03
CA LEU A 191 18.08 9.71 -34.18
C LEU A 191 18.96 9.82 -32.96
N ARG A 192 18.34 9.83 -31.78
CA ARG A 192 18.97 10.01 -30.48
C ARG A 192 18.65 8.84 -29.56
N LEU A 193 19.60 8.41 -28.76
CA LEU A 193 19.44 7.35 -27.78
C LEU A 193 19.95 7.84 -26.42
N ARG A 194 19.14 7.66 -25.37
CA ARG A 194 19.56 7.79 -23.99
C ARG A 194 19.42 6.45 -23.28
N VAL A 195 20.44 6.03 -22.58
CA VAL A 195 20.42 4.82 -21.74
C VAL A 195 20.76 5.20 -20.33
N SER A 196 20.06 4.65 -19.36
CA SER A 196 20.33 4.85 -17.94
C SER A 196 20.15 3.57 -17.15
N GLY A 197 20.76 3.50 -16.00
CA GLY A 197 20.67 2.35 -15.13
C GLY A 197 21.09 2.68 -13.70
N MET A 198 20.55 1.89 -12.79
CA MET A 198 20.79 1.99 -11.35
C MET A 198 21.00 0.59 -10.77
N ASN A 199 21.89 0.50 -9.79
CA ASN A 199 21.99 -0.66 -8.91
C ASN A 199 22.18 -0.18 -7.48
N LEU A 200 21.33 -0.65 -6.58
CA LEU A 200 21.39 -0.39 -5.14
C LEU A 200 21.51 -1.71 -4.40
N ARG A 201 22.48 -1.78 -3.48
CA ARG A 201 22.57 -2.83 -2.45
C ARG A 201 22.78 -2.21 -1.10
N ARG A 202 21.99 -2.67 -0.13
CA ARG A 202 22.07 -2.22 1.26
C ARG A 202 21.69 -3.37 2.18
N ASP A 203 22.47 -3.54 3.25
CA ASP A 203 22.12 -4.47 4.33
C ASP A 203 20.85 -3.98 5.06
N GLY A 204 20.17 -4.88 5.76
CA GLY A 204 18.97 -4.55 6.51
C GLY A 204 19.26 -3.74 7.77
N PHE A 205 18.33 -2.86 8.13
CA PHE A 205 18.43 -2.05 9.34
C PHE A 205 17.64 -2.63 10.53
N SER A 206 16.89 -3.70 10.32
CA SER A 206 16.20 -4.44 11.38
C SER A 206 16.98 -5.70 11.73
N THR A 207 17.00 -6.05 13.02
CA THR A 207 17.75 -7.20 13.53
C THR A 207 16.80 -8.35 13.85
N ASN A 208 17.10 -9.53 13.33
CA ASN A 208 16.39 -10.74 13.70
C ASN A 208 16.85 -11.24 15.07
N MET A 209 15.91 -11.32 16.02
CA MET A 209 16.13 -11.77 17.40
C MET A 209 15.69 -13.22 17.60
N PHE A 210 15.29 -13.92 16.54
CA PHE A 210 14.83 -15.30 16.64
C PHE A 210 15.96 -16.24 17.05
N PRO A 211 15.76 -17.19 18.02
CA PRO A 211 16.80 -18.11 18.47
C PRO A 211 17.45 -18.90 17.33
N GLY A 212 18.77 -18.75 17.21
CA GLY A 212 19.58 -19.37 16.15
C GLY A 212 19.70 -18.52 14.87
N LYS A 213 19.09 -17.32 14.83
CA LYS A 213 19.19 -16.34 13.76
C LYS A 213 19.54 -14.94 14.29
N GLU A 214 19.94 -14.87 15.56
CA GLU A 214 20.24 -13.60 16.23
C GLU A 214 21.33 -12.81 15.48
N GLY A 215 21.04 -11.55 15.22
CA GLY A 215 21.94 -10.65 14.50
C GLY A 215 21.89 -10.76 12.98
N GLN A 216 20.98 -11.54 12.41
CA GLN A 216 20.71 -11.53 10.98
C GLN A 216 19.97 -10.24 10.61
N ASP A 217 20.42 -9.55 9.58
CA ASP A 217 19.81 -8.33 9.10
C ASP A 217 18.54 -8.62 8.29
N ILE A 218 17.50 -7.83 8.52
CA ILE A 218 16.21 -7.85 7.82
C ILE A 218 15.93 -6.45 7.29
N ASP A 219 15.13 -6.33 6.24
CA ASP A 219 14.81 -5.08 5.52
C ASP A 219 15.98 -4.55 4.66
N GLY A 220 16.77 -5.44 4.09
CA GLY A 220 17.78 -5.12 3.08
C GLY A 220 17.17 -4.67 1.75
N ARG A 221 18.03 -4.19 0.84
CA ARG A 221 17.69 -3.80 -0.52
C ARG A 221 18.67 -4.39 -1.53
N ASP A 222 18.17 -5.02 -2.60
CA ASP A 222 18.95 -5.40 -3.78
C ASP A 222 18.12 -5.08 -5.03
N ILE A 223 18.37 -3.90 -5.61
CA ILE A 223 17.59 -3.33 -6.70
C ILE A 223 18.49 -3.16 -7.92
N THR A 224 17.98 -3.53 -9.08
CA THR A 224 18.59 -3.23 -10.38
C THR A 224 17.53 -2.68 -11.32
N SER A 225 17.82 -1.55 -11.95
CA SER A 225 16.95 -0.94 -12.94
C SER A 225 17.74 -0.51 -14.17
N PHE A 226 17.13 -0.65 -15.34
CA PHE A 226 17.65 -0.23 -16.62
C PHE A 226 16.59 0.46 -17.44
N ARG A 227 16.96 1.53 -18.15
CA ARG A 227 16.05 2.24 -19.07
C ARG A 227 16.78 2.64 -20.35
N ALA A 228 16.07 2.55 -21.46
CA ALA A 228 16.50 3.05 -22.75
C ALA A 228 15.39 3.88 -23.40
N VAL A 229 15.70 5.07 -23.85
CA VAL A 229 14.81 5.97 -24.58
C VAL A 229 15.42 6.23 -25.95
N LEU A 230 14.75 5.79 -27.01
CA LEU A 230 15.11 6.04 -28.41
C LEU A 230 14.14 7.07 -28.99
N GLU A 231 14.68 8.14 -29.55
CA GLU A 231 13.90 9.21 -30.13
C GLU A 231 14.32 9.42 -31.59
N ALA A 232 13.33 9.52 -32.47
CA ALA A 232 13.55 9.67 -33.92
C ALA A 232 12.66 10.78 -34.47
N ASP A 233 13.24 11.75 -35.16
CA ASP A 233 12.53 12.70 -36.00
C ASP A 233 12.20 12.01 -37.35
N LEU A 234 10.94 11.54 -37.47
CA LEU A 234 10.46 10.88 -38.68
C LEU A 234 10.25 11.87 -39.83
N SER A 235 9.97 13.13 -39.47
CA SER A 235 9.91 14.29 -40.37
C SER A 235 10.14 15.56 -39.56
N GLU A 236 10.17 16.74 -40.23
CA GLU A 236 10.32 18.05 -39.56
C GLU A 236 9.23 18.31 -38.50
N ASN A 237 8.08 17.65 -38.60
CA ASN A 237 6.92 17.85 -37.75
C ASN A 237 6.43 16.55 -37.08
N THR A 238 7.21 15.48 -37.10
CA THR A 238 6.80 14.19 -36.52
C THR A 238 7.93 13.57 -35.74
N LEU A 239 7.73 13.46 -34.46
CA LEU A 239 8.62 12.82 -33.50
C LEU A 239 8.05 11.44 -33.08
N ALA A 240 8.89 10.42 -33.03
CA ALA A 240 8.56 9.14 -32.41
C ALA A 240 9.55 8.83 -31.30
N ARG A 241 9.04 8.43 -30.14
CA ARG A 241 9.83 8.05 -28.98
C ARG A 241 9.45 6.65 -28.50
N PHE A 242 10.46 5.82 -28.31
CA PHE A 242 10.29 4.49 -27.73
C PHE A 242 11.06 4.41 -26.42
N THR A 243 10.35 4.09 -25.32
CA THR A 243 10.91 3.90 -23.98
C THR A 243 10.79 2.42 -23.60
N TYR A 244 11.88 1.85 -23.12
CA TYR A 244 11.95 0.55 -22.46
C TYR A 244 12.51 0.70 -21.07
N MET A 245 11.86 0.10 -20.07
CA MET A 245 12.34 0.04 -18.69
C MET A 245 12.24 -1.40 -18.19
N ASP A 246 13.25 -1.82 -17.43
CA ASP A 246 13.34 -3.11 -16.74
C ASP A 246 13.77 -2.84 -15.29
N PHE A 247 12.99 -3.32 -14.32
CA PHE A 247 13.22 -3.16 -12.89
C PHE A 247 13.12 -4.52 -12.21
N GLU A 248 14.10 -4.83 -11.38
CA GLU A 248 14.15 -6.06 -10.57
C GLU A 248 14.58 -5.71 -9.14
N GLU A 249 13.86 -6.26 -8.16
CA GLU A 249 14.22 -6.26 -6.74
C GLU A 249 14.16 -7.69 -6.21
N ASP A 250 15.21 -8.14 -5.48
CA ASP A 250 15.30 -9.48 -4.88
C ASP A 250 16.02 -9.38 -3.54
N ASP A 251 15.27 -9.24 -2.45
CA ASP A 251 15.81 -8.98 -1.12
C ASP A 251 15.05 -9.70 0.01
N ASN A 252 15.39 -9.36 1.25
CA ASN A 252 14.83 -9.96 2.47
C ASN A 252 13.89 -9.00 3.24
N ARG A 253 13.25 -8.08 2.56
CA ARG A 253 12.31 -7.15 3.17
C ARG A 253 11.11 -7.89 3.77
N ALA A 254 10.78 -7.60 5.03
CA ALA A 254 9.62 -8.16 5.72
C ALA A 254 8.45 -7.16 5.74
N ARG A 255 7.27 -7.58 5.25
CA ARG A 255 6.05 -6.76 5.26
C ARG A 255 5.45 -6.63 6.66
N ALA A 256 5.53 -7.68 7.48
CA ALA A 256 4.98 -7.73 8.84
C ALA A 256 6.13 -7.78 9.85
N GLY A 257 6.92 -6.72 9.91
CA GLY A 257 8.13 -6.71 10.73
C GLY A 257 7.88 -6.50 12.22
N ARG A 258 6.86 -5.73 12.62
CA ARG A 258 6.70 -5.25 14.00
C ARG A 258 5.28 -5.41 14.49
N GLN A 259 4.97 -6.62 14.90
CA GLN A 259 3.68 -6.95 15.50
C GLN A 259 3.67 -6.56 16.97
N MET A 260 2.97 -5.49 17.28
CA MET A 260 2.87 -4.95 18.63
C MET A 260 1.53 -5.27 19.27
N CYS A 261 1.55 -5.43 20.58
CA CYS A 261 0.43 -5.90 21.34
C CYS A 261 0.44 -5.30 22.75
N LYS A 262 -0.71 -4.96 23.28
CA LYS A 262 -0.98 -5.00 24.70
C LYS A 262 -1.68 -6.31 24.96
N MET A 263 -0.99 -7.29 25.53
CA MET A 263 -1.57 -8.61 25.73
C MET A 263 -2.74 -8.57 26.72
N THR A 264 -3.74 -9.39 26.41
CA THR A 264 -4.85 -9.62 27.33
C THR A 264 -4.46 -10.69 28.36
N GLU A 265 -5.18 -10.75 29.47
CA GLU A 265 -4.99 -11.81 30.47
C GLU A 265 -5.35 -13.20 29.94
N THR A 266 -6.09 -13.26 28.84
CA THR A 266 -6.47 -14.51 28.18
C THR A 266 -5.77 -14.60 26.82
N PRO A 267 -4.67 -15.34 26.72
CA PRO A 267 -3.84 -15.39 25.50
C PRO A 267 -4.58 -15.74 24.22
N ALA A 268 -5.60 -16.58 24.29
CA ALA A 268 -6.40 -16.97 23.12
C ALA A 268 -7.09 -15.77 22.43
N TYR A 269 -7.32 -14.68 23.14
CA TYR A 269 -7.88 -13.46 22.53
C TYR A 269 -6.84 -12.63 21.78
N GLY A 270 -5.57 -12.78 22.13
CA GLY A 270 -4.52 -11.98 21.58
C GLY A 270 -4.41 -10.60 22.25
N CYS A 271 -4.31 -9.56 21.44
CA CYS A 271 -4.08 -8.21 21.91
C CYS A 271 -5.36 -7.54 22.43
N ASN A 272 -5.19 -6.62 23.38
CA ASN A 272 -6.27 -5.75 23.84
C ASN A 272 -6.74 -4.87 22.66
N PRO A 273 -8.04 -4.87 22.34
CA PRO A 273 -8.55 -4.10 21.21
C PRO A 273 -8.59 -2.58 21.44
N PHE A 274 -8.42 -2.12 22.69
CA PHE A 274 -8.58 -0.72 23.09
C PHE A 274 -7.30 -0.06 23.58
N GLU A 275 -6.26 -0.83 23.90
CA GLU A 275 -4.99 -0.30 24.40
C GLU A 275 -3.85 -0.65 23.44
N PHE A 276 -2.99 0.33 23.22
CA PHE A 276 -1.72 0.12 22.52
C PHE A 276 -0.67 -0.39 23.51
N GLY A 277 0.23 -1.26 23.05
CA GLY A 277 1.38 -1.73 23.79
C GLY A 277 2.43 -2.31 22.87
N ARG A 278 3.67 -2.35 23.33
CA ARG A 278 4.83 -2.89 22.61
C ARG A 278 5.20 -4.30 23.06
N GLU A 279 4.26 -5.01 23.68
CA GLU A 279 4.46 -6.38 24.06
C GLU A 279 4.41 -7.28 22.81
N GLN A 280 5.22 -8.31 22.79
CA GLN A 280 5.17 -9.28 21.69
C GLN A 280 3.88 -10.11 21.79
N PRO A 281 3.13 -10.34 20.68
CA PRO A 281 2.01 -11.27 20.68
C PRO A 281 2.44 -12.67 21.15
N THR A 282 1.63 -13.31 21.98
CA THR A 282 1.94 -14.69 22.35
C THR A 282 1.57 -15.66 21.23
N ALA A 283 2.33 -16.72 21.13
CA ALA A 283 2.07 -17.82 20.23
C ALA A 283 0.73 -18.53 20.47
N GLY A 284 0.14 -18.34 21.65
CA GLY A 284 -1.22 -18.80 21.97
C GLY A 284 -2.34 -17.92 21.44
N SER A 285 -2.00 -16.80 20.80
CA SER A 285 -2.96 -15.86 20.24
C SER A 285 -3.52 -16.36 18.91
N GLY A 286 -4.78 -16.01 18.65
CA GLY A 286 -5.45 -16.27 17.39
C GLY A 286 -5.74 -17.74 17.12
N LEU A 287 -6.06 -18.04 15.87
CA LEU A 287 -6.53 -19.35 15.44
C LEU A 287 -5.45 -20.44 15.54
N ASN A 288 -4.20 -20.11 15.20
CA ASN A 288 -3.12 -21.08 15.24
C ASN A 288 -2.93 -21.65 16.66
N GLY A 289 -2.80 -20.77 17.65
CA GLY A 289 -2.70 -21.15 19.05
C GLY A 289 -3.94 -21.88 19.57
N LEU A 290 -5.12 -21.42 19.15
CA LEU A 290 -6.39 -22.08 19.50
C LEU A 290 -6.45 -23.53 18.99
N LEU A 291 -6.08 -23.78 17.75
CA LEU A 291 -6.12 -25.11 17.15
C LEU A 291 -5.05 -26.04 17.74
N LEU A 292 -3.84 -25.54 18.01
CA LEU A 292 -2.79 -26.28 18.70
C LEU A 292 -3.21 -26.63 20.14
N GLY A 293 -3.87 -25.72 20.83
CA GLY A 293 -4.44 -25.97 22.15
C GLY A 293 -5.57 -26.99 22.11
N ALA A 294 -6.48 -26.90 21.16
CA ALA A 294 -7.56 -27.89 20.97
C ALA A 294 -7.01 -29.28 20.63
N ALA A 295 -5.91 -29.35 19.87
CA ALA A 295 -5.19 -30.60 19.65
C ALA A 295 -4.39 -31.06 20.86
N GLY A 296 -4.35 -30.29 21.95
CA GLY A 296 -3.59 -30.59 23.17
C GLY A 296 -2.09 -30.49 23.03
N LEU A 297 -1.61 -29.78 22.00
CA LEU A 297 -0.20 -29.55 21.73
C LEU A 297 0.31 -28.27 22.41
N GLN A 298 -0.59 -27.42 22.88
CA GLN A 298 -0.28 -26.19 23.59
C GLN A 298 -1.25 -25.97 24.75
N SER A 299 -0.80 -25.34 25.84
CA SER A 299 -1.67 -24.93 26.94
C SER A 299 -2.45 -23.67 26.61
N PHE A 300 -3.70 -23.58 27.08
CA PHE A 300 -4.47 -22.37 27.12
C PHE A 300 -4.27 -21.57 28.44
N SER A 301 -3.44 -22.12 29.35
CA SER A 301 -3.25 -21.46 30.66
C SER A 301 -2.47 -20.16 30.50
N PRO A 302 -2.95 -19.05 31.08
CA PRO A 302 -2.17 -17.82 31.13
C PRO A 302 -0.83 -17.98 31.86
N LEU A 303 -0.71 -19.01 32.70
CA LEU A 303 0.49 -19.29 33.49
C LEU A 303 1.61 -19.94 32.66
N ASP A 304 1.28 -20.55 31.54
CA ASP A 304 2.25 -21.18 30.66
C ASP A 304 2.74 -20.25 29.53
N THR A 305 2.07 -19.14 29.31
CA THR A 305 2.55 -18.05 28.47
C THR A 305 3.50 -17.23 29.32
N ALA A 306 4.77 -17.30 29.01
CA ALA A 306 5.88 -16.74 29.78
C ALA A 306 5.57 -15.40 30.49
N PRO A 307 5.97 -15.25 31.76
CA PRO A 307 5.54 -14.18 32.67
C PRO A 307 5.96 -12.77 32.27
N SER A 308 6.67 -12.61 31.18
CA SER A 308 7.00 -11.29 30.61
C SER A 308 7.21 -11.43 29.12
N ASN A 309 6.25 -10.97 28.33
CA ASN A 309 6.56 -10.69 26.94
C ASN A 309 7.59 -9.55 26.92
N PRO A 310 8.76 -9.73 26.30
CA PRO A 310 9.70 -8.64 26.20
C PRO A 310 9.08 -7.51 25.40
N LEU A 311 9.42 -6.29 25.77
CA LEU A 311 9.15 -5.16 24.92
C LEU A 311 10.02 -5.28 23.66
N PHE A 312 9.44 -5.02 22.52
CA PHE A 312 10.20 -4.92 21.27
C PHE A 312 11.04 -3.65 21.23
N GLY A 313 12.30 -3.80 20.81
CA GLY A 313 12.98 -2.71 20.14
C GLY A 313 12.30 -2.41 18.79
N ILE A 314 12.22 -1.15 18.41
CA ILE A 314 11.56 -0.75 17.15
C ILE A 314 12.24 -1.35 15.91
N ARG A 315 13.54 -1.66 16.02
CA ARG A 315 14.35 -2.27 14.95
C ARG A 315 14.61 -3.75 15.19
N GLU A 316 13.81 -4.41 16.02
CA GLU A 316 13.91 -5.84 16.32
C GLU A 316 12.73 -6.59 15.73
N THR A 317 12.96 -7.77 15.20
CA THR A 317 11.93 -8.66 14.64
C THR A 317 12.26 -10.12 15.00
N TYR A 318 11.26 -10.99 14.91
CA TYR A 318 11.42 -12.44 15.16
C TYR A 318 10.97 -13.21 13.93
N GLN A 319 11.90 -13.49 13.03
CA GLN A 319 11.64 -14.24 11.79
C GLN A 319 12.24 -15.64 11.89
N ALA A 320 11.41 -16.64 12.06
CA ALA A 320 11.85 -18.04 12.11
C ALA A 320 12.37 -18.55 10.75
N ILE A 321 11.91 -17.93 9.67
CA ILE A 321 12.38 -18.16 8.30
C ILE A 321 12.90 -16.85 7.71
N ASP A 322 13.75 -16.94 6.70
CA ASP A 322 14.24 -15.76 5.99
C ASP A 322 13.12 -15.20 5.10
N PRO A 323 12.78 -13.91 5.22
CA PRO A 323 11.83 -13.27 4.33
C PRO A 323 12.33 -13.29 2.89
N VAL A 324 11.40 -13.32 1.95
CA VAL A 324 11.65 -13.20 0.51
C VAL A 324 10.77 -12.07 -0.01
N TYR A 325 11.37 -11.16 -0.74
CA TYR A 325 10.68 -10.09 -1.45
C TYR A 325 11.27 -9.95 -2.84
N LYS A 326 10.45 -10.20 -3.87
CA LYS A 326 10.86 -10.14 -5.28
C LYS A 326 9.85 -9.36 -6.07
N VAL A 327 10.32 -8.37 -6.80
CA VAL A 327 9.52 -7.57 -7.72
C VAL A 327 10.18 -7.57 -9.08
N HIS A 328 9.39 -7.62 -10.14
CA HIS A 328 9.85 -7.35 -11.48
C HIS A 328 8.85 -6.46 -12.21
N GLU A 329 9.35 -5.53 -13.02
CA GLU A 329 8.55 -4.68 -13.88
C GLU A 329 9.23 -4.48 -15.23
N LYS A 330 8.45 -4.58 -16.33
CA LYS A 330 8.89 -4.23 -17.68
C LYS A 330 7.88 -3.30 -18.31
N VAL A 331 8.35 -2.16 -18.74
CA VAL A 331 7.52 -1.12 -19.36
C VAL A 331 8.01 -0.83 -20.77
N TYR A 332 7.10 -0.81 -21.72
CA TYR A 332 7.33 -0.43 -23.11
C TYR A 332 6.36 0.70 -23.46
N ILE A 333 6.86 1.85 -23.88
CA ILE A 333 6.03 2.99 -24.29
C ILE A 333 6.48 3.43 -25.69
N LEU A 334 5.52 3.56 -26.61
CA LEU A 334 5.71 4.22 -27.90
C LEU A 334 4.86 5.49 -27.92
N ALA A 335 5.51 6.65 -27.96
CA ALA A 335 4.88 7.94 -28.12
C ALA A 335 5.13 8.49 -29.53
N ILE A 336 4.12 9.05 -30.17
CA ILE A 336 4.21 9.71 -31.48
C ILE A 336 3.59 11.09 -31.34
N GLU A 337 4.34 12.12 -31.68
CA GLU A 337 3.91 13.52 -31.66
C GLU A 337 3.97 14.09 -33.08
N ASN A 338 2.90 14.77 -33.53
CA ASN A 338 2.80 15.32 -34.85
C ASN A 338 2.20 16.74 -34.82
N SER A 339 2.93 17.71 -35.40
CA SER A 339 2.54 19.10 -35.56
C SER A 339 2.47 19.53 -37.02
N SER A 340 2.16 18.59 -37.92
CA SER A 340 2.08 18.88 -39.38
C SER A 340 0.88 19.74 -39.75
N PHE A 341 -0.11 19.87 -38.94
CA PHE A 341 -1.29 20.69 -39.11
C PHE A 341 -1.09 22.04 -38.44
N GLU A 342 -1.40 23.12 -39.14
CA GLU A 342 -1.27 24.47 -38.61
C GLU A 342 -2.11 24.61 -37.32
N ASN A 343 -1.47 24.98 -36.22
CA ASN A 343 -2.10 25.19 -34.90
C ASN A 343 -2.83 23.95 -34.33
N ILE A 344 -2.48 22.74 -34.74
CA ILE A 344 -3.00 21.48 -34.21
C ILE A 344 -1.83 20.53 -33.90
N ASN A 345 -1.80 20.05 -32.66
CA ASN A 345 -0.89 19.02 -32.22
C ASN A 345 -1.64 17.71 -31.98
N ILE A 346 -1.08 16.62 -32.48
CA ILE A 346 -1.61 15.26 -32.28
C ILE A 346 -0.56 14.46 -31.54
N LYS A 347 -0.96 13.86 -30.41
CA LYS A 347 -0.11 12.98 -29.61
C LYS A 347 -0.79 11.62 -29.45
N ALA A 348 -0.05 10.54 -29.68
CA ALA A 348 -0.53 9.18 -29.49
C ALA A 348 0.47 8.38 -28.64
N ASN A 349 -0.01 7.68 -27.62
CA ASN A 349 0.79 6.81 -26.79
C ASN A 349 0.25 5.39 -26.86
N PHE A 350 1.15 4.41 -26.88
CA PHE A 350 0.86 2.99 -26.77
C PHE A 350 1.81 2.40 -25.74
N ALA A 351 1.27 1.67 -24.78
CA ALA A 351 2.08 1.07 -23.74
C ALA A 351 1.72 -0.40 -23.51
N TYR A 352 2.74 -1.17 -23.16
CA TYR A 352 2.62 -2.50 -22.61
C TYR A 352 3.45 -2.59 -21.33
N HIS A 353 2.86 -3.13 -20.27
CA HIS A 353 3.50 -3.26 -18.98
C HIS A 353 3.26 -4.65 -18.40
N GLU A 354 4.30 -5.29 -17.96
CA GLU A 354 4.28 -6.53 -17.18
C GLU A 354 4.85 -6.24 -15.80
N SER A 355 4.19 -6.69 -14.76
CA SER A 355 4.69 -6.56 -13.39
C SER A 355 4.30 -7.75 -12.53
N GLY A 356 5.14 -8.07 -11.57
CA GLY A 356 4.83 -9.12 -10.61
C GLY A 356 5.57 -8.96 -9.29
N ILE A 357 4.97 -9.52 -8.24
CA ILE A 357 5.54 -9.56 -6.91
C ILE A 357 5.35 -10.92 -6.27
N LEU A 358 6.38 -11.37 -5.57
CA LEU A 358 6.34 -12.49 -4.65
C LEU A 358 6.92 -12.05 -3.31
N SER A 359 6.11 -12.13 -2.25
CA SER A 359 6.58 -11.87 -0.89
C SER A 359 6.20 -13.03 0.02
N GLN A 360 7.17 -13.52 0.80
CA GLN A 360 7.01 -14.64 1.73
C GLN A 360 7.70 -14.31 3.05
N GLN A 361 7.05 -14.66 4.18
CA GLN A 361 7.61 -14.34 5.50
C GLN A 361 6.99 -15.19 6.62
N ASP A 362 7.60 -15.12 7.80
CA ASP A 362 6.97 -15.53 9.04
C ASP A 362 5.89 -14.51 9.43
N TYR A 363 4.65 -14.97 9.46
CA TYR A 363 3.49 -14.12 9.75
C TYR A 363 3.28 -13.87 11.25
N THR A 364 3.80 -14.76 12.11
CA THR A 364 3.56 -14.70 13.57
C THR A 364 4.57 -13.87 14.32
N ASN A 365 5.78 -13.69 13.79
CA ASN A 365 6.90 -13.07 14.50
C ASN A 365 7.07 -13.61 15.93
N ASN A 366 6.88 -14.91 16.10
CA ASN A 366 6.94 -15.58 17.38
C ASN A 366 8.39 -15.74 17.83
N ASP A 367 8.67 -15.43 19.10
CA ASP A 367 10.01 -15.58 19.68
C ASP A 367 10.46 -17.03 19.93
N GLY A 368 9.63 -18.01 19.59
CA GLY A 368 9.95 -19.42 19.76
C GLY A 368 9.98 -19.90 21.22
N ARG A 369 9.64 -19.05 22.21
CA ARG A 369 9.67 -19.45 23.64
C ARG A 369 8.50 -20.34 24.03
N THR A 370 7.33 -20.09 23.48
CA THR A 370 6.16 -20.96 23.70
C THR A 370 6.38 -22.23 22.94
N LYS A 371 6.61 -23.33 23.68
CA LYS A 371 6.88 -24.61 23.07
C LYS A 371 5.65 -25.49 22.97
N LEU A 372 5.58 -26.33 21.95
CA LEU A 372 4.59 -27.39 21.82
C LEU A 372 4.88 -28.47 22.86
N TYR A 373 3.84 -29.01 23.48
CA TYR A 373 4.02 -30.02 24.53
C TYR A 373 4.61 -31.33 24.02
N LYS A 374 5.55 -31.85 24.83
CA LYS A 374 5.93 -33.26 24.82
C LYS A 374 5.22 -33.98 25.98
N GLY A 375 4.25 -34.83 25.72
CA GLY A 375 3.75 -35.78 26.72
C GLY A 375 2.27 -35.66 27.05
N THR A 376 1.79 -36.47 27.90
CA THR A 376 0.43 -36.79 28.35
C THR A 376 -0.71 -35.87 27.96
N ASN A 377 -1.09 -35.89 26.69
CA ASN A 377 -2.33 -35.35 26.18
C ASN A 377 -3.41 -36.45 26.25
N PRO A 378 -4.60 -36.21 26.80
CA PRO A 378 -5.67 -37.20 26.81
C PRO A 378 -6.09 -37.67 25.44
N PHE A 379 -5.89 -36.85 24.38
CA PHE A 379 -6.16 -37.26 23.00
C PHE A 379 -4.95 -37.94 22.33
N PHE A 380 -3.72 -37.69 22.81
CA PHE A 380 -2.47 -38.25 22.28
C PHE A 380 -1.55 -38.57 23.45
N PRO A 381 -1.78 -39.69 24.14
CA PRO A 381 -1.09 -40.01 25.40
C PRO A 381 0.43 -40.15 25.28
N ASN A 382 0.96 -40.29 24.09
CA ASN A 382 2.40 -40.34 23.81
C ASN A 382 2.98 -38.99 23.38
N GLY A 383 2.17 -37.91 23.33
CA GLY A 383 2.63 -36.58 22.91
C GLY A 383 2.91 -36.44 21.41
N GLU A 384 2.55 -37.44 20.62
CA GLU A 384 2.73 -37.44 19.16
C GLU A 384 1.37 -37.51 18.47
N LEU A 385 1.20 -36.68 17.42
CA LEU A 385 0.11 -36.86 16.49
C LEU A 385 0.22 -38.23 15.83
N PRO A 386 -0.88 -39.02 15.70
CA PRO A 386 -0.80 -40.42 15.25
C PRO A 386 -0.43 -40.59 13.78
N ILE A 387 -0.02 -39.52 13.10
CA ILE A 387 0.37 -39.56 11.69
C ILE A 387 1.84 -39.20 11.58
N SER A 388 2.65 -40.13 11.21
CA SER A 388 4.00 -39.94 10.72
C SER A 388 3.93 -39.06 9.48
N GLY A 389 4.75 -38.00 9.39
CA GLY A 389 4.77 -37.07 8.31
C GLY A 389 4.32 -35.66 8.70
N PHE A 390 3.53 -35.50 9.77
CA PHE A 390 3.22 -34.18 10.36
C PHE A 390 4.05 -33.89 11.61
N THR A 391 4.70 -34.86 12.17
CA THR A 391 5.61 -34.72 13.32
C THR A 391 7.05 -34.93 12.91
N ASP A 392 7.96 -34.26 13.62
CA ASP A 392 9.39 -34.44 13.41
C ASP A 392 9.76 -35.94 13.52
N PRO A 393 10.35 -36.55 12.48
CA PRO A 393 10.76 -37.93 12.47
C PRO A 393 11.80 -38.26 13.56
N ASN A 394 12.46 -37.25 14.15
CA ASN A 394 13.42 -37.39 15.23
C ASN A 394 12.77 -37.38 16.63
N GLY A 395 11.45 -37.31 16.73
CA GLY A 395 10.73 -37.52 18.01
C GLY A 395 10.79 -36.31 18.95
N GLY A 396 10.74 -35.07 18.43
CA GLY A 396 10.91 -33.85 19.20
C GLY A 396 9.66 -33.25 19.82
N GLY A 397 8.45 -33.74 19.54
CA GLY A 397 7.20 -33.06 19.92
C GLY A 397 6.96 -31.81 19.09
N SER A 398 7.62 -31.67 17.99
CA SER A 398 7.48 -30.57 17.02
C SER A 398 6.51 -30.95 15.90
N MET A 399 5.98 -29.97 15.21
CA MET A 399 5.02 -30.10 14.13
C MET A 399 5.40 -29.20 12.97
N GLY A 400 5.48 -29.81 11.78
CA GLY A 400 5.70 -29.05 10.56
C GLY A 400 4.39 -28.70 9.85
N ILE A 401 4.43 -27.73 8.96
CA ILE A 401 3.36 -27.47 8.03
C ILE A 401 3.56 -28.39 6.83
N PHE A 402 2.53 -29.18 6.48
CA PHE A 402 2.59 -30.18 5.40
C PHE A 402 3.84 -31.07 5.49
N GLY A 403 4.01 -31.71 6.68
CA GLY A 403 5.14 -32.59 6.91
C GLY A 403 6.50 -31.92 6.90
N GLY A 404 6.57 -30.68 7.36
CA GLY A 404 7.80 -29.90 7.42
C GLY A 404 8.30 -29.38 6.07
N SER A 405 7.52 -29.52 5.01
CA SER A 405 7.88 -29.04 3.67
C SER A 405 7.83 -27.52 3.55
N ILE A 406 7.05 -26.83 4.44
CA ILE A 406 7.00 -25.37 4.54
C ILE A 406 7.67 -24.94 5.84
N GLY A 407 8.82 -24.25 5.71
CA GLY A 407 9.57 -23.72 6.84
C GLY A 407 10.20 -24.75 7.78
N GLY A 408 10.06 -26.05 7.53
CA GLY A 408 10.62 -27.14 8.38
C GLY A 408 9.68 -27.57 9.51
N TYR A 409 10.24 -28.33 10.48
CA TYR A 409 9.53 -28.74 11.70
C TYR A 409 9.85 -27.78 12.83
N HIS A 410 8.81 -27.30 13.55
CA HIS A 410 8.94 -26.36 14.65
C HIS A 410 8.34 -26.95 15.94
N ASP A 411 9.02 -26.72 17.05
CA ASP A 411 8.52 -27.05 18.39
C ASP A 411 7.77 -25.87 19.06
N PHE A 412 7.30 -24.92 18.25
CA PHE A 412 6.53 -23.73 18.64
C PHE A 412 5.43 -23.45 17.60
N PRO A 413 4.38 -22.68 17.94
CA PRO A 413 3.38 -22.22 16.98
C PRO A 413 4.03 -21.37 15.89
N PHE A 414 3.77 -21.72 14.65
CA PHE A 414 4.36 -21.10 13.47
C PHE A 414 3.30 -20.90 12.40
N ALA A 415 3.34 -19.74 11.75
CA ALA A 415 2.57 -19.42 10.56
C ALA A 415 3.44 -18.70 9.52
N TYR A 416 3.16 -18.99 8.28
CA TYR A 416 3.88 -18.52 7.11
C TYR A 416 2.88 -17.93 6.14
N ASP A 417 3.17 -16.77 5.53
CA ASP A 417 2.32 -16.22 4.50
C ASP A 417 3.05 -16.02 3.18
N THR A 418 2.29 -16.05 2.10
CA THR A 418 2.74 -15.74 0.75
C THR A 418 1.76 -14.77 0.11
N SER A 419 2.28 -13.67 -0.41
CA SER A 419 1.56 -12.75 -1.27
C SER A 419 2.19 -12.80 -2.66
N PHE A 420 1.36 -13.03 -3.67
CA PHE A 420 1.78 -13.10 -5.08
C PHE A 420 0.80 -12.28 -5.92
N ASN A 421 1.34 -11.51 -6.85
CA ASN A 421 0.57 -10.83 -7.87
C ASN A 421 1.35 -10.91 -9.19
N ASP A 422 0.63 -11.03 -10.29
CA ASP A 422 1.14 -10.98 -11.65
C ASP A 422 0.13 -10.20 -12.49
N ASN A 423 0.61 -9.23 -13.26
CA ASN A 423 -0.24 -8.29 -13.97
C ASN A 423 0.31 -8.00 -15.37
N GLU A 424 -0.56 -8.11 -16.36
CA GLU A 424 -0.35 -7.63 -17.72
C GLU A 424 -1.27 -6.43 -17.99
N TYR A 425 -0.74 -5.40 -18.62
CA TYR A 425 -1.42 -4.14 -18.84
C TYR A 425 -1.13 -3.59 -20.22
N LYS A 426 -2.16 -3.15 -20.94
CA LYS A 426 -2.08 -2.53 -22.27
C LYS A 426 -2.82 -1.21 -22.25
N TYR A 427 -2.22 -0.22 -22.83
CA TYR A 427 -2.79 1.13 -22.91
C TYR A 427 -2.58 1.74 -24.27
N GLY A 428 -3.57 2.51 -24.72
CA GLY A 428 -3.45 3.36 -25.90
C GLY A 428 -4.28 4.62 -25.73
N ASP A 429 -3.71 5.78 -26.14
CA ASP A 429 -4.44 7.04 -26.20
C ASP A 429 -4.07 7.85 -27.45
N ILE A 430 -5.01 8.71 -27.86
CA ILE A 430 -4.80 9.75 -28.86
C ILE A 430 -5.36 11.05 -28.28
N THR A 431 -4.55 12.09 -28.28
CA THR A 431 -4.91 13.43 -27.84
C THR A 431 -4.67 14.41 -28.99
N ILE A 432 -5.62 15.32 -29.19
CA ILE A 432 -5.56 16.41 -30.17
C ILE A 432 -5.71 17.71 -29.39
N SER A 433 -4.77 18.62 -29.54
CA SER A 433 -4.83 19.96 -28.95
C SER A 433 -4.71 21.03 -30.03
N SER A 434 -5.40 22.14 -29.82
CA SER A 434 -5.30 23.34 -30.67
C SER A 434 -4.44 24.41 -30.02
N ASP A 435 -3.83 25.24 -30.85
CA ASP A 435 -3.10 26.47 -30.47
C ASP A 435 -3.47 27.59 -31.48
N PHE A 436 -4.77 27.93 -31.47
CA PHE A 436 -5.31 28.98 -32.37
C PHE A 436 -5.08 30.36 -31.80
N ASP A 437 -4.80 31.32 -32.68
CA ASP A 437 -4.74 32.78 -32.34
C ASP A 437 -6.08 33.35 -31.85
N GLY A 438 -7.17 32.58 -31.93
CA GLY A 438 -8.52 33.01 -31.57
C GLY A 438 -8.83 32.78 -30.08
N ASN A 439 -9.98 33.25 -29.63
CA ASN A 439 -10.41 33.20 -28.22
C ASN A 439 -10.81 31.80 -27.74
N ILE A 440 -10.73 30.79 -28.58
CA ILE A 440 -11.13 29.41 -28.21
C ILE A 440 -10.06 28.44 -28.62
N ASN A 441 -9.59 27.68 -27.66
CA ASN A 441 -8.72 26.53 -27.82
C ASN A 441 -9.32 25.29 -27.18
N PHE A 442 -8.82 24.11 -27.52
CA PHE A 442 -9.33 22.86 -26.97
C PHE A 442 -8.26 21.76 -26.86
N VAL A 443 -8.50 20.83 -25.97
CA VAL A 443 -7.88 19.51 -25.91
C VAL A 443 -8.98 18.47 -25.96
N ALA A 444 -8.86 17.45 -26.82
CA ALA A 444 -9.79 16.34 -26.90
C ALA A 444 -9.04 15.03 -27.13
N GLY A 445 -9.54 13.94 -26.61
CA GLY A 445 -8.87 12.67 -26.78
C GLY A 445 -9.72 11.46 -26.43
N PHE A 446 -9.20 10.32 -26.81
CA PHE A 446 -9.75 9.00 -26.53
C PHE A 446 -8.64 8.11 -25.96
N ASN A 447 -8.99 7.29 -24.96
CA ASN A 447 -8.07 6.29 -24.44
C ASN A 447 -8.77 4.95 -24.18
N MET A 448 -7.97 3.89 -24.23
CA MET A 448 -8.37 2.52 -23.93
C MET A 448 -7.30 1.84 -23.07
N LEU A 449 -7.74 1.01 -22.15
CA LEU A 449 -6.91 0.27 -21.22
C LEU A 449 -7.47 -1.15 -21.08
N GLU A 450 -6.60 -2.14 -21.14
CA GLU A 450 -6.90 -3.53 -20.82
C GLU A 450 -5.89 -4.03 -19.79
N SER A 451 -6.34 -4.74 -18.77
CA SER A 451 -5.47 -5.34 -17.76
C SER A 451 -6.00 -6.72 -17.35
N THR A 452 -5.07 -7.66 -17.18
CA THR A 452 -5.34 -8.98 -16.60
C THR A 452 -4.43 -9.20 -15.42
N THR A 453 -5.03 -9.51 -14.27
CA THR A 453 -4.31 -9.69 -13.00
C THR A 453 -4.60 -11.06 -12.40
N VAL A 454 -3.55 -11.71 -11.91
CA VAL A 454 -3.63 -12.87 -11.02
C VAL A 454 -3.16 -12.45 -9.65
N ASN A 455 -3.98 -12.69 -8.61
CA ASN A 455 -3.63 -12.36 -7.23
C ASN A 455 -3.84 -13.55 -6.32
N LEU A 456 -2.86 -13.83 -5.46
CA LEU A 456 -2.89 -14.92 -4.50
C LEU A 456 -2.37 -14.45 -3.15
N TYR A 457 -3.13 -14.72 -2.10
CA TYR A 457 -2.68 -14.59 -0.72
C TYR A 457 -2.92 -15.90 0.01
N ASP A 458 -1.84 -16.54 0.46
CA ASP A 458 -1.85 -17.81 1.19
C ASP A 458 -1.33 -17.65 2.61
N VAL A 459 -2.00 -18.30 3.56
CA VAL A 459 -1.51 -18.46 4.93
C VAL A 459 -1.46 -19.95 5.29
N TYR A 460 -0.33 -20.35 5.82
CA TYR A 460 -0.05 -21.69 6.31
C TYR A 460 0.28 -21.62 7.79
N PHE A 461 -0.26 -22.53 8.60
CA PHE A 461 0.02 -22.56 10.03
C PHE A 461 -0.06 -23.99 10.58
N ASN A 462 0.86 -24.35 11.46
CA ASN A 462 0.97 -25.73 11.95
C ASN A 462 -0.25 -26.20 12.74
N GLY A 463 -0.99 -25.30 13.41
CA GLY A 463 -2.29 -25.64 14.01
C GLY A 463 -3.35 -26.08 13.00
N GLY A 464 -3.26 -25.56 11.76
CA GLY A 464 -4.14 -25.98 10.66
C GLY A 464 -3.95 -27.44 10.27
N ASP A 465 -2.72 -27.91 10.23
CA ASP A 465 -2.42 -29.34 9.97
C ASP A 465 -2.99 -30.24 11.08
N ALA A 466 -2.90 -29.80 12.35
CA ALA A 466 -3.47 -30.55 13.47
C ALA A 466 -4.98 -30.78 13.31
N VAL A 467 -5.69 -29.78 12.82
CA VAL A 467 -7.16 -29.85 12.65
C VAL A 467 -7.55 -30.57 11.35
N ALA A 468 -6.80 -30.39 10.31
CA ALA A 468 -7.02 -31.05 9.04
C ALA A 468 -6.83 -32.59 9.14
N LEU A 469 -6.25 -33.07 10.21
CA LEU A 469 -6.01 -34.47 10.46
C LEU A 469 -7.31 -35.28 10.52
N ALA A 470 -8.32 -34.83 11.22
CA ALA A 470 -9.58 -35.59 11.38
C ALA A 470 -10.35 -35.76 10.05
N PRO A 471 -10.50 -34.74 9.19
CA PRO A 471 -11.02 -34.92 7.84
C PRO A 471 -10.20 -35.90 6.99
N ILE A 472 -8.86 -35.85 7.10
CA ILE A 472 -7.97 -36.75 6.34
C ILE A 472 -8.18 -38.20 6.73
N LEU A 473 -8.31 -38.49 8.02
CA LEU A 473 -8.62 -39.84 8.51
C LEU A 473 -9.95 -40.37 8.00
N SER A 474 -10.88 -39.48 7.65
CA SER A 474 -12.17 -39.82 7.01
C SER A 474 -12.11 -39.87 5.48
N GLY A 475 -10.93 -39.67 4.87
CA GLY A 475 -10.73 -39.74 3.42
C GLY A 475 -10.82 -38.38 2.71
N ALA A 476 -10.96 -37.28 3.43
CA ALA A 476 -10.90 -35.93 2.86
C ALA A 476 -9.46 -35.56 2.45
N ARG A 477 -9.33 -34.63 1.50
CA ARG A 477 -8.02 -34.19 1.01
C ARG A 477 -7.64 -32.88 1.66
N LEU A 478 -6.35 -32.71 1.97
CA LEU A 478 -5.77 -31.43 2.36
C LEU A 478 -5.48 -30.58 1.12
N TYR A 479 -5.78 -29.31 1.21
CA TYR A 479 -5.29 -28.30 0.28
C TYR A 479 -3.93 -27.77 0.72
N PRO A 480 -3.10 -27.28 -0.22
CA PRO A 480 -1.73 -26.84 0.11
C PRO A 480 -1.68 -25.59 0.99
N SER A 481 -2.78 -24.85 1.18
CA SER A 481 -2.88 -23.70 2.09
C SER A 481 -4.02 -23.92 3.09
N HIS A 482 -3.86 -23.37 4.31
CA HIS A 482 -4.93 -23.39 5.30
C HIS A 482 -5.93 -22.24 5.08
N TYR A 483 -5.43 -21.12 4.59
CA TYR A 483 -6.23 -19.99 4.13
C TYR A 483 -5.70 -19.55 2.78
N ARG A 484 -6.60 -19.27 1.83
CA ARG A 484 -6.28 -18.77 0.49
C ARG A 484 -7.33 -17.79 0.04
N ASN A 485 -6.88 -16.64 -0.43
CA ASN A 485 -7.62 -15.76 -1.31
C ASN A 485 -6.98 -15.85 -2.69
N LEU A 486 -7.76 -16.26 -3.68
CA LEU A 486 -7.30 -16.43 -5.05
C LEU A 486 -8.22 -15.68 -5.99
N THR A 487 -7.63 -14.77 -6.75
CA THR A 487 -8.26 -14.12 -7.91
C THR A 487 -7.53 -14.58 -9.17
N ASN A 488 -8.23 -15.25 -10.10
CA ASN A 488 -7.61 -15.67 -11.36
C ASN A 488 -8.64 -16.00 -12.45
N PRO A 489 -8.78 -15.08 -13.43
CA PRO A 489 -8.21 -13.75 -13.47
C PRO A 489 -9.11 -12.68 -12.83
N TYR A 490 -8.56 -11.49 -12.68
CA TYR A 490 -9.28 -10.23 -12.71
C TYR A 490 -8.96 -9.55 -14.03
N ASP A 491 -9.98 -9.31 -14.85
CA ASP A 491 -9.87 -8.60 -16.12
C ASP A 491 -10.55 -7.23 -16.00
N LEU A 492 -9.87 -6.21 -16.48
CA LEU A 492 -10.35 -4.82 -16.55
C LEU A 492 -10.25 -4.33 -18.00
N GLU A 493 -11.36 -3.82 -18.53
CA GLU A 493 -11.36 -3.00 -19.76
C GLU A 493 -11.91 -1.61 -19.40
N ARG A 494 -11.24 -0.55 -19.82
CA ARG A 494 -11.62 0.82 -19.57
C ARG A 494 -11.49 1.66 -20.83
N LYS A 495 -12.51 2.49 -21.13
CA LYS A 495 -12.51 3.44 -22.24
C LYS A 495 -12.85 4.83 -21.72
N GLY A 496 -12.28 5.85 -22.35
CA GLY A 496 -12.58 7.23 -22.02
C GLY A 496 -12.55 8.12 -23.25
N LEU A 497 -13.55 8.98 -23.35
CA LEU A 497 -13.63 10.06 -24.34
C LEU A 497 -13.72 11.38 -23.61
N PHE A 498 -12.79 12.29 -23.83
CA PHE A 498 -12.72 13.55 -23.11
C PHE A 498 -12.52 14.75 -24.03
N THR A 499 -12.96 15.90 -23.55
CA THR A 499 -12.68 17.20 -24.15
C THR A 499 -12.58 18.26 -23.07
N GLN A 500 -11.71 19.24 -23.26
CA GLN A 500 -11.60 20.45 -22.47
C GLN A 500 -11.47 21.63 -23.43
N VAL A 501 -12.27 22.67 -23.21
CA VAL A 501 -12.33 23.87 -24.04
C VAL A 501 -11.91 25.06 -23.19
N TYR A 502 -11.01 25.87 -23.72
CA TYR A 502 -10.50 27.10 -23.15
C TYR A 502 -11.12 28.27 -23.89
N ILE A 503 -11.72 29.22 -23.19
CA ILE A 503 -12.41 30.36 -23.72
C ILE A 503 -11.84 31.62 -23.09
N ASP A 504 -11.02 32.37 -23.85
CA ASP A 504 -10.46 33.64 -23.43
C ASP A 504 -11.55 34.75 -23.60
N LEU A 505 -12.10 35.21 -22.48
CA LEU A 505 -13.10 36.28 -22.47
C LEU A 505 -12.49 37.64 -22.82
N ASN A 506 -11.28 37.83 -22.38
CA ASN A 506 -10.41 39.00 -22.68
C ASN A 506 -8.95 38.56 -22.39
N GLU A 507 -8.00 39.51 -22.45
CA GLU A 507 -6.56 39.23 -22.26
C GLU A 507 -6.22 38.69 -20.87
N ASP A 508 -7.07 38.97 -19.86
CA ASP A 508 -6.79 38.63 -18.44
C ASP A 508 -7.74 37.56 -17.88
N THR A 509 -8.74 37.09 -18.62
CA THR A 509 -9.76 36.19 -18.07
C THR A 509 -10.07 35.04 -18.98
N ARG A 510 -9.91 33.83 -18.50
CA ARG A 510 -10.21 32.57 -19.21
C ARG A 510 -11.28 31.77 -18.47
N ILE A 511 -12.12 31.08 -19.21
CA ILE A 511 -13.01 30.02 -18.72
C ILE A 511 -12.54 28.69 -19.30
N THR A 512 -12.41 27.69 -18.46
CA THR A 512 -12.11 26.31 -18.83
C THR A 512 -13.33 25.44 -18.57
N LEU A 513 -13.78 24.68 -19.59
CA LEU A 513 -14.90 23.73 -19.49
C LEU A 513 -14.44 22.36 -19.97
N GLY A 514 -14.49 21.37 -19.13
CA GLY A 514 -14.11 20.00 -19.44
C GLY A 514 -15.22 18.99 -19.15
N ALA A 515 -15.30 17.95 -19.96
CA ALA A 515 -16.15 16.81 -19.75
C ALA A 515 -15.49 15.52 -20.25
N ARG A 516 -15.77 14.42 -19.57
CA ARG A 516 -15.29 13.10 -19.94
C ARG A 516 -16.35 12.05 -19.70
N TRP A 517 -16.57 11.20 -20.68
CA TRP A 517 -17.29 9.94 -20.55
C TRP A 517 -16.29 8.81 -20.26
N ASN A 518 -16.61 7.95 -19.31
CA ASN A 518 -15.85 6.79 -18.90
C ASN A 518 -16.73 5.55 -18.96
N GLU A 519 -16.20 4.44 -19.48
CA GLU A 519 -16.77 3.11 -19.37
C GLU A 519 -15.73 2.20 -18.71
N SER A 520 -16.13 1.45 -17.70
CA SER A 520 -15.29 0.46 -17.03
C SER A 520 -16.01 -0.87 -16.97
N GLU A 521 -15.47 -1.90 -17.60
CA GLU A 521 -15.91 -3.29 -17.48
C GLU A 521 -14.92 -4.06 -16.61
N LYS A 522 -15.42 -4.65 -15.53
CA LYS A 522 -14.63 -5.47 -14.61
C LYS A 522 -15.19 -6.89 -14.57
N SER A 523 -14.32 -7.88 -14.62
CA SER A 523 -14.65 -9.29 -14.52
C SER A 523 -13.71 -9.98 -13.55
N VAL A 524 -14.26 -10.79 -12.64
CA VAL A 524 -13.46 -11.46 -11.63
C VAL A 524 -13.84 -12.91 -11.46
N ALA A 525 -12.86 -13.77 -11.38
CA ALA A 525 -13.00 -15.13 -10.92
C ALA A 525 -12.27 -15.29 -9.59
N ASP A 526 -13.02 -15.30 -8.49
CA ASP A 526 -12.52 -15.31 -7.12
C ASP A 526 -12.89 -16.59 -6.39
N ALA A 527 -12.01 -17.02 -5.49
CA ALA A 527 -12.28 -18.05 -4.51
C ALA A 527 -11.60 -17.74 -3.18
N GLN A 528 -12.36 -17.90 -2.09
CA GLN A 528 -11.82 -17.96 -0.74
C GLN A 528 -11.82 -19.41 -0.25
N GLN A 529 -10.70 -19.86 0.24
CA GLN A 529 -10.56 -21.17 0.90
C GLN A 529 -10.18 -20.96 2.35
N PHE A 530 -10.81 -21.73 3.22
CA PHE A 530 -10.41 -21.87 4.62
C PHE A 530 -10.48 -23.31 5.04
N LEU A 531 -9.33 -23.90 5.41
CA LEU A 531 -9.19 -25.33 5.65
C LEU A 531 -9.81 -26.13 4.50
N ASN A 532 -10.92 -26.83 4.74
CA ASN A 532 -11.60 -27.67 3.75
C ASN A 532 -12.86 -27.01 3.16
N SER A 533 -13.06 -25.70 3.37
CA SER A 533 -14.22 -24.96 2.88
C SER A 533 -13.82 -24.01 1.77
N ILE A 534 -14.54 -23.99 0.67
CA ILE A 534 -14.32 -23.05 -0.44
C ILE A 534 -15.59 -22.24 -0.68
N ILE A 535 -15.43 -20.94 -0.83
CA ILE A 535 -16.48 -20.02 -1.22
C ILE A 535 -16.07 -19.40 -2.56
N LEU A 536 -16.90 -19.57 -3.57
CA LEU A 536 -16.70 -19.01 -4.92
C LEU A 536 -17.32 -17.62 -5.04
N ALA A 537 -16.93 -16.88 -6.06
CA ALA A 537 -17.54 -15.61 -6.43
C ALA A 537 -19.07 -15.73 -6.49
N GLY A 538 -19.77 -14.72 -5.95
CA GLY A 538 -21.23 -14.77 -5.79
C GLY A 538 -21.72 -15.50 -4.52
N GLY A 539 -20.82 -15.86 -3.59
CA GLY A 539 -21.17 -16.45 -2.29
C GLY A 539 -21.61 -17.92 -2.33
N THR A 540 -21.38 -18.63 -3.45
CA THR A 540 -21.71 -20.05 -3.54
C THR A 540 -20.70 -20.86 -2.71
N ARG A 541 -21.19 -21.47 -1.64
CA ARG A 541 -20.40 -22.43 -0.85
C ARG A 541 -20.34 -23.76 -1.60
N VAL A 542 -19.14 -24.16 -1.98
CA VAL A 542 -18.89 -25.51 -2.48
C VAL A 542 -18.70 -26.39 -1.25
N GLY A 543 -19.67 -27.25 -0.98
CA GLY A 543 -19.56 -28.26 0.07
C GLY A 543 -18.40 -29.20 -0.21
N ASP A 544 -17.95 -29.91 0.82
CA ASP A 544 -16.76 -30.73 0.87
C ASP A 544 -16.05 -30.91 -0.49
N PRO A 545 -14.89 -30.31 -0.68
CA PRO A 545 -14.22 -30.24 -1.97
C PRO A 545 -13.83 -31.62 -2.54
N VAL A 546 -14.05 -32.70 -1.82
CA VAL A 546 -13.94 -34.06 -2.32
C VAL A 546 -14.84 -34.29 -3.54
N THR A 547 -15.95 -33.55 -3.63
CA THR A 547 -16.90 -33.68 -4.74
C THR A 547 -16.74 -32.60 -5.82
N ALA A 548 -16.05 -31.49 -5.53
CA ALA A 548 -15.72 -30.51 -6.55
C ALA A 548 -14.51 -31.02 -7.33
N SER A 549 -14.57 -30.88 -8.64
CA SER A 549 -13.53 -31.26 -9.60
C SER A 549 -12.16 -30.59 -9.41
N ILE A 550 -11.91 -29.96 -8.26
CA ILE A 550 -10.63 -29.41 -7.82
C ILE A 550 -9.75 -30.56 -7.33
N GLN A 551 -9.58 -31.51 -8.21
CA GLN A 551 -8.70 -32.65 -7.96
C GLN A 551 -7.29 -32.25 -8.34
N ARG A 552 -6.58 -31.51 -7.49
CA ARG A 552 -5.17 -31.74 -7.45
C ARG A 552 -4.94 -33.04 -6.72
N THR A 553 -4.85 -34.07 -7.49
CA THR A 553 -4.21 -35.30 -7.06
C THR A 553 -2.73 -34.96 -6.88
N ASP A 554 -2.33 -34.64 -5.64
CA ASP A 554 -0.95 -34.96 -5.29
C ASP A 554 -0.88 -36.50 -5.34
N PRO A 555 -0.20 -37.08 -6.34
CA PRO A 555 -0.11 -38.56 -6.46
C PRO A 555 0.60 -39.17 -5.24
N ASN A 556 1.25 -38.33 -4.42
CA ASN A 556 1.97 -38.73 -3.23
C ASN A 556 1.15 -38.58 -1.94
N LEU A 557 -0.06 -38.00 -1.98
CA LEU A 557 -0.85 -37.78 -0.75
C LEU A 557 -1.05 -39.07 0.04
N GLY A 558 -1.31 -40.19 -0.63
CA GLY A 558 -1.36 -41.50 0.01
C GLY A 558 -0.05 -41.90 0.68
N LEU A 559 1.09 -41.55 0.10
CA LEU A 559 2.43 -41.84 0.66
C LEU A 559 2.75 -40.88 1.80
N VAL A 560 2.32 -39.65 1.72
CA VAL A 560 2.46 -38.65 2.80
C VAL A 560 1.65 -39.07 4.02
N LEU A 561 0.39 -39.48 3.83
CA LEU A 561 -0.47 -39.99 4.90
C LEU A 561 0.07 -41.29 5.51
N ALA A 562 0.78 -42.10 4.74
CA ALA A 562 1.48 -43.27 5.21
C ALA A 562 2.84 -42.97 5.84
N GLY A 563 3.28 -41.69 5.85
CA GLY A 563 4.59 -41.27 6.36
C GLY A 563 5.78 -41.75 5.51
N LEU A 564 5.52 -42.09 4.26
CA LEU A 564 6.52 -42.64 3.33
C LEU A 564 7.10 -41.59 2.39
N ALA A 565 6.46 -40.39 2.30
CA ALA A 565 6.96 -39.25 1.54
C ALA A 565 6.56 -37.94 2.19
N PRO A 566 7.42 -36.92 2.18
CA PRO A 566 6.98 -35.55 2.55
C PRO A 566 5.93 -35.04 1.55
N PRO A 567 4.94 -34.24 1.98
CA PRO A 567 4.03 -33.60 1.05
C PRO A 567 4.85 -32.73 0.10
N ALA A 568 4.72 -32.96 -1.18
CA ALA A 568 5.25 -32.01 -2.15
C ALA A 568 4.43 -30.72 -2.00
N LEU A 569 5.10 -29.60 -1.73
CA LEU A 569 4.50 -28.29 -1.94
C LEU A 569 3.94 -28.31 -3.36
N ALA A 570 2.61 -28.21 -3.46
CA ALA A 570 2.04 -27.94 -4.77
C ALA A 570 2.65 -26.62 -5.23
N PRO A 571 3.38 -26.56 -6.35
CA PRO A 571 3.88 -25.32 -6.88
C PRO A 571 2.69 -24.36 -7.00
N ILE A 572 2.95 -23.04 -6.86
CA ILE A 572 1.94 -22.05 -7.21
C ILE A 572 1.39 -22.46 -8.55
N PRO A 573 0.09 -22.74 -8.70
CA PRO A 573 -0.43 -23.27 -9.93
C PRO A 573 -0.15 -22.30 -11.07
N ALA A 574 0.27 -22.81 -12.23
CA ALA A 574 0.47 -21.97 -13.40
C ALA A 574 -0.82 -21.20 -13.73
N PRO A 575 -0.72 -19.99 -14.29
CA PRO A 575 -1.87 -19.28 -14.83
C PRO A 575 -2.69 -20.22 -15.73
N GLY A 576 -3.99 -20.33 -15.52
CA GLY A 576 -4.85 -21.31 -16.22
C GLY A 576 -5.18 -22.58 -15.44
N GLU A 577 -4.28 -23.15 -14.66
CA GLU A 577 -4.62 -24.25 -13.72
C GLU A 577 -5.42 -23.76 -12.51
N GLN A 578 -5.20 -22.52 -12.11
CA GLN A 578 -5.90 -21.89 -11.00
C GLN A 578 -7.35 -21.52 -11.36
N ARG A 579 -7.62 -21.27 -12.63
CA ARG A 579 -8.97 -20.96 -13.13
C ARG A 579 -10.00 -22.04 -12.78
N ALA A 580 -9.57 -23.28 -12.65
CA ALA A 580 -10.43 -24.39 -12.21
C ALA A 580 -10.87 -24.26 -10.74
N LEU A 581 -10.18 -23.45 -9.93
CA LEU A 581 -10.50 -23.24 -8.50
C LEU A 581 -11.51 -22.11 -8.28
N THR A 582 -11.60 -21.15 -9.22
CA THR A 582 -12.35 -19.91 -9.02
C THR A 582 -13.78 -19.93 -9.60
N GLY A 583 -14.12 -20.92 -10.41
CA GLY A 583 -15.43 -21.01 -11.03
C GLY A 583 -15.61 -20.09 -12.24
N ASN A 584 -16.85 -19.74 -12.58
CA ASN A 584 -17.13 -18.84 -13.68
C ASN A 584 -16.92 -17.38 -13.25
N PRO A 585 -16.35 -16.51 -14.12
CA PRO A 585 -16.22 -15.10 -13.82
C PRO A 585 -17.57 -14.43 -13.58
N THR A 586 -17.57 -13.45 -12.69
CA THR A 586 -18.67 -12.50 -12.48
C THR A 586 -18.21 -11.16 -13.02
N SER A 587 -19.08 -10.42 -13.71
CA SER A 587 -18.73 -9.13 -14.32
C SER A 587 -19.78 -8.06 -14.06
N PHE A 588 -19.36 -6.81 -14.11
CA PHE A 588 -20.23 -5.63 -14.20
C PHE A 588 -19.60 -4.58 -15.11
N THR A 589 -20.45 -3.69 -15.62
CA THR A 589 -20.03 -2.53 -16.43
C THR A 589 -20.62 -1.27 -15.82
N GLU A 590 -19.81 -0.23 -15.73
CA GLU A 590 -20.19 1.10 -15.23
C GLU A 590 -19.86 2.15 -16.28
N GLU A 591 -20.78 3.09 -16.47
CA GLU A 591 -20.62 4.26 -17.36
C GLU A 591 -20.80 5.51 -16.52
N GLU A 592 -19.79 6.40 -16.48
CA GLU A 592 -19.82 7.60 -15.65
C GLU A 592 -19.28 8.81 -16.40
N THR A 593 -19.84 9.98 -16.07
CA THR A 593 -19.39 11.25 -16.63
C THR A 593 -18.77 12.12 -15.57
N THR A 594 -17.52 12.54 -15.82
CA THR A 594 -16.81 13.51 -14.99
C THR A 594 -16.74 14.85 -15.71
N TYR A 595 -16.66 15.95 -14.93
CA TYR A 595 -16.62 17.31 -15.48
C TYR A 595 -15.69 18.21 -14.67
N ARG A 596 -15.29 19.32 -15.32
CA ARG A 596 -14.57 20.44 -14.69
C ARG A 596 -15.06 21.74 -15.28
N ALA A 597 -15.27 22.74 -14.44
CA ALA A 597 -15.42 24.11 -14.85
C ALA A 597 -14.52 24.99 -14.01
N ALA A 598 -13.74 25.85 -14.64
CA ALA A 598 -12.86 26.78 -13.95
C ALA A 598 -12.93 28.18 -14.60
N ILE A 599 -12.65 29.17 -13.79
CA ILE A 599 -12.39 30.54 -14.23
C ILE A 599 -11.06 30.97 -13.63
N ASP A 600 -10.21 31.53 -14.43
CA ASP A 600 -8.94 32.11 -14.04
C ASP A 600 -8.86 33.57 -14.50
N TRP A 601 -8.18 34.36 -13.69
CA TRP A 601 -8.01 35.80 -13.86
C TRP A 601 -6.58 36.21 -13.51
N THR A 602 -5.93 36.93 -14.43
CA THR A 602 -4.54 37.38 -14.31
C THR A 602 -4.49 38.90 -14.22
N PRO A 603 -4.85 39.51 -13.05
CA PRO A 603 -4.85 40.97 -12.88
C PRO A 603 -3.44 41.56 -12.92
N ASP A 604 -3.28 42.69 -13.57
CA ASP A 604 -2.06 43.50 -13.46
C ASP A 604 -2.06 44.27 -12.14
N LEU A 605 -1.27 43.74 -11.15
CA LEU A 605 -1.18 44.34 -9.82
C LEU A 605 0.19 44.98 -9.64
N GLU A 606 0.27 46.23 -9.18
CA GLU A 606 1.53 46.93 -8.91
C GLU A 606 2.46 46.23 -7.87
N ALA A 607 1.92 45.33 -7.08
CA ALA A 607 2.63 44.65 -5.99
C ALA A 607 3.26 43.33 -6.40
N THR A 608 2.92 42.79 -7.57
CA THR A 608 3.37 41.46 -8.04
C THR A 608 3.93 41.57 -9.46
N ASP A 609 4.83 40.69 -9.83
CA ASP A 609 5.34 40.55 -11.19
C ASP A 609 4.32 39.82 -12.08
N SER A 610 3.65 38.82 -11.50
CA SER A 610 2.46 38.19 -12.08
C SER A 610 1.56 37.64 -10.97
N THR A 611 0.26 37.57 -11.25
CA THR A 611 -0.74 36.97 -10.35
C THR A 611 -1.73 36.18 -11.18
N LEU A 612 -2.01 34.96 -10.77
CA LEU A 612 -3.13 34.15 -11.23
C LEU A 612 -4.09 33.93 -10.06
N ILE A 613 -5.36 34.25 -10.21
CA ILE A 613 -6.44 33.93 -9.28
C ILE A 613 -7.38 32.97 -10.02
N TYR A 614 -7.71 31.86 -9.42
CA TYR A 614 -8.61 30.90 -10.04
C TYR A 614 -9.67 30.38 -9.06
N ALA A 615 -10.79 29.92 -9.63
CA ALA A 615 -11.79 29.14 -8.92
C ALA A 615 -12.28 28.01 -9.82
N SER A 616 -12.48 26.82 -9.25
CA SER A 616 -12.91 25.64 -10.00
C SER A 616 -13.91 24.80 -9.26
N VAL A 617 -14.73 24.07 -10.04
CA VAL A 617 -15.54 22.94 -9.59
C VAL A 617 -15.20 21.75 -10.46
N SER A 618 -15.05 20.59 -9.86
CA SER A 618 -14.73 19.37 -10.60
C SER A 618 -15.36 18.15 -9.96
N ARG A 619 -15.71 17.15 -10.77
CA ARG A 619 -16.16 15.85 -10.33
C ARG A 619 -15.14 14.79 -10.75
N GLY A 620 -14.64 14.04 -9.77
CA GLY A 620 -13.86 12.83 -9.97
C GLY A 620 -14.67 11.60 -9.65
N TYR A 621 -14.21 10.43 -10.11
CA TYR A 621 -14.82 9.17 -9.76
C TYR A 621 -13.81 8.02 -9.73
N ARG A 622 -14.12 7.01 -8.92
CA ARG A 622 -13.44 5.71 -8.93
C ARG A 622 -14.48 4.61 -9.07
N PRO A 623 -14.27 3.65 -9.99
CA PRO A 623 -15.23 2.57 -10.22
C PRO A 623 -15.45 1.69 -9.00
N GLY A 624 -16.60 1.02 -8.97
CA GLY A 624 -16.90 -0.02 -8.01
C GLY A 624 -15.91 -1.18 -8.07
N LEU A 625 -15.89 -2.00 -7.03
CA LEU A 625 -15.00 -3.14 -6.92
C LEU A 625 -15.72 -4.39 -6.43
N PHE A 626 -15.15 -5.56 -6.72
CA PHE A 626 -15.65 -6.82 -6.17
C PHE A 626 -15.11 -7.02 -4.76
N ASN A 627 -16.00 -7.37 -3.84
CA ASN A 627 -15.59 -7.92 -2.56
C ASN A 627 -15.18 -9.39 -2.73
N PRO A 628 -14.12 -9.86 -2.05
CA PRO A 628 -13.81 -11.27 -2.00
C PRO A 628 -15.00 -12.07 -1.47
N PRO A 629 -15.19 -13.32 -1.93
CA PRO A 629 -16.30 -14.14 -1.49
C PRO A 629 -16.27 -14.37 0.04
N VAL A 630 -17.36 -14.03 0.71
CA VAL A 630 -17.59 -14.31 2.14
C VAL A 630 -18.82 -15.18 2.31
N ASP A 631 -18.93 -15.87 3.44
CA ASP A 631 -20.11 -16.68 3.74
C ASP A 631 -21.35 -15.77 3.89
N PRO A 632 -22.33 -15.83 2.98
CA PRO A 632 -23.46 -14.92 2.98
C PRO A 632 -24.43 -15.15 4.15
N VAL A 633 -24.31 -16.27 4.85
CA VAL A 633 -25.11 -16.54 6.07
C VAL A 633 -24.52 -15.81 7.27
N LEU A 634 -23.20 -15.76 7.35
CA LEU A 634 -22.48 -15.08 8.44
C LEU A 634 -22.36 -13.56 8.21
N PHE A 635 -22.30 -13.15 6.96
CA PHE A 635 -22.03 -11.77 6.55
C PHE A 635 -23.12 -11.30 5.57
N ALA A 636 -24.39 -11.43 5.98
CA ALA A 636 -25.54 -11.08 5.13
C ALA A 636 -25.55 -9.59 4.70
N GLY A 637 -24.91 -8.70 5.47
CA GLY A 637 -24.76 -7.28 5.15
C GLY A 637 -23.63 -6.97 4.16
N VAL A 638 -22.70 -7.90 3.91
CA VAL A 638 -21.62 -7.71 2.95
C VAL A 638 -22.13 -7.89 1.53
N ARG A 639 -22.14 -6.82 0.76
CA ARG A 639 -22.51 -6.89 -0.66
C ARG A 639 -21.36 -7.52 -1.47
N PRO A 640 -21.66 -8.27 -2.56
CA PRO A 640 -20.65 -8.82 -3.46
C PRO A 640 -19.78 -7.76 -4.13
N GLN A 641 -20.25 -6.52 -4.17
CA GLN A 641 -19.61 -5.37 -4.79
C GLN A 641 -19.75 -4.16 -3.87
N ALA A 642 -18.71 -3.33 -3.83
CA ALA A 642 -18.83 -1.95 -3.37
C ALA A 642 -19.17 -1.05 -4.57
N ASP A 643 -19.97 -0.02 -4.33
CA ASP A 643 -20.40 0.92 -5.35
C ASP A 643 -19.25 1.82 -5.81
N PRO A 644 -19.35 2.48 -6.96
CA PRO A 644 -18.44 3.55 -7.32
C PRO A 644 -18.48 4.69 -6.29
N GLU A 645 -17.38 5.42 -6.22
CA GLU A 645 -17.29 6.61 -5.38
C GLU A 645 -17.15 7.87 -6.24
N PHE A 646 -17.65 8.97 -5.73
CA PHE A 646 -17.62 10.28 -6.38
C PHE A 646 -17.07 11.33 -5.43
N ILE A 647 -16.37 12.29 -5.99
CA ILE A 647 -15.90 13.47 -5.27
C ILE A 647 -16.29 14.71 -6.06
N ASP A 648 -17.08 15.58 -5.44
CA ASP A 648 -17.38 16.90 -5.94
C ASP A 648 -16.48 17.91 -5.19
N ALA A 649 -15.56 18.52 -5.93
CA ALA A 649 -14.54 19.39 -5.40
C ALA A 649 -14.75 20.84 -5.80
N PHE A 650 -14.60 21.72 -4.82
CA PHE A 650 -14.57 23.17 -4.98
C PHE A 650 -13.20 23.69 -4.55
N GLU A 651 -12.54 24.46 -5.38
CA GLU A 651 -11.22 25.03 -5.07
C GLU A 651 -11.15 26.48 -5.50
N ILE A 652 -10.51 27.31 -4.68
CA ILE A 652 -10.08 28.66 -5.01
C ILE A 652 -8.59 28.77 -4.71
N GLY A 653 -7.84 29.38 -5.62
CA GLY A 653 -6.41 29.55 -5.42
C GLY A 653 -5.87 30.83 -6.00
N MET A 654 -4.67 31.17 -5.55
CA MET A 654 -3.93 32.34 -6.00
C MET A 654 -2.44 31.97 -6.13
N LYS A 655 -1.84 32.26 -7.27
CA LYS A 655 -0.42 32.09 -7.53
C LYS A 655 0.21 33.44 -7.84
N ASN A 656 1.31 33.76 -7.16
CA ASN A 656 1.97 35.04 -7.30
C ASN A 656 3.46 34.87 -7.51
N VAL A 657 3.99 35.68 -8.43
CA VAL A 657 5.43 35.92 -8.57
C VAL A 657 5.67 37.37 -8.17
N MET A 658 6.66 37.65 -7.36
CA MET A 658 6.90 38.96 -6.77
C MET A 658 8.40 39.26 -6.69
N MET A 659 8.72 40.56 -6.54
CA MET A 659 10.09 41.06 -6.28
C MET A 659 11.08 40.76 -7.41
N ASP A 660 10.68 40.96 -8.66
CA ASP A 660 11.50 40.61 -9.83
C ASP A 660 11.87 39.11 -9.86
N ASN A 661 10.87 38.25 -9.75
CA ASN A 661 11.00 36.76 -9.72
C ASN A 661 11.85 36.22 -8.56
N GLN A 662 11.89 36.92 -7.41
CA GLN A 662 12.63 36.48 -6.23
C GLN A 662 11.73 35.77 -5.21
N LEU A 663 10.42 35.94 -5.26
CA LEU A 663 9.46 35.34 -4.33
C LEU A 663 8.27 34.76 -5.09
N ILE A 664 8.02 33.47 -4.91
CA ILE A 664 6.80 32.79 -5.29
C ILE A 664 5.96 32.58 -4.02
N ALA A 665 4.66 32.87 -4.09
CA ALA A 665 3.70 32.62 -3.01
C ALA A 665 2.39 32.12 -3.58
N ASN A 666 2.10 30.84 -3.39
CA ASN A 666 0.90 30.17 -3.88
C ASN A 666 0.04 29.76 -2.68
N LEU A 667 -1.28 30.03 -2.78
CA LEU A 667 -2.25 29.72 -1.77
C LEU A 667 -3.43 29.03 -2.41
N SER A 668 -3.98 27.99 -1.77
CA SER A 668 -5.25 27.38 -2.18
C SER A 668 -6.12 27.01 -0.99
N ALA A 669 -7.42 27.06 -1.19
CA ALA A 669 -8.45 26.61 -0.27
C ALA A 669 -9.39 25.67 -1.01
N PHE A 670 -9.76 24.58 -0.40
CA PHE A 670 -10.62 23.58 -1.03
C PHE A 670 -11.69 23.05 -0.07
N PHE A 671 -12.78 22.57 -0.68
CA PHE A 671 -13.84 21.81 -0.02
C PHE A 671 -14.25 20.64 -0.91
N TYR A 672 -14.34 19.45 -0.33
CA TYR A 672 -14.71 18.21 -1.00
C TYR A 672 -15.94 17.60 -0.33
N ASP A 673 -16.93 17.28 -1.15
CA ASP A 673 -18.06 16.43 -0.79
C ASP A 673 -17.84 15.06 -1.44
N TYR A 674 -17.61 14.05 -0.60
CA TYR A 674 -17.24 12.70 -1.02
C TYR A 674 -18.40 11.74 -0.78
N GLU A 675 -19.00 11.25 -1.86
CA GLU A 675 -20.07 10.28 -1.88
C GLU A 675 -19.51 8.88 -2.12
N GLY A 676 -19.78 7.97 -1.19
CA GLY A 676 -19.46 6.55 -1.34
C GLY A 676 -17.96 6.21 -1.27
N LEU A 677 -17.13 6.94 -0.52
CA LEU A 677 -15.71 6.62 -0.31
C LEU A 677 -15.52 5.15 0.04
N GLN A 678 -14.73 4.44 -0.76
CA GLN A 678 -14.46 3.01 -0.57
C GLN A 678 -13.44 2.79 0.53
N VAL A 679 -13.86 2.14 1.61
CA VAL A 679 -13.03 1.84 2.76
C VAL A 679 -13.00 0.34 3.02
N SER A 680 -11.90 -0.15 3.57
CA SER A 680 -11.65 -1.57 3.78
C SER A 680 -11.57 -1.92 5.25
N LYS A 681 -12.12 -3.09 5.60
CA LYS A 681 -11.96 -3.71 6.92
C LYS A 681 -11.71 -5.21 6.77
N ILE A 682 -11.00 -5.80 7.71
CA ILE A 682 -10.74 -7.24 7.68
C ILE A 682 -11.84 -7.98 8.43
N ILE A 683 -12.61 -8.77 7.70
CA ILE A 683 -13.67 -9.64 8.23
C ILE A 683 -13.43 -11.04 7.67
N ALA A 684 -13.59 -12.06 8.51
CA ALA A 684 -13.39 -13.46 8.11
C ALA A 684 -12.03 -13.71 7.44
N ARG A 685 -10.98 -13.03 7.90
CA ARG A 685 -9.60 -13.09 7.37
C ARG A 685 -9.45 -12.48 5.96
N THR A 686 -10.49 -11.93 5.40
CA THR A 686 -10.45 -11.27 4.10
C THR A 686 -10.77 -9.78 4.23
N SER A 687 -10.36 -9.01 3.25
CA SER A 687 -10.69 -7.59 3.16
C SER A 687 -12.10 -7.44 2.57
N VAL A 688 -12.96 -6.76 3.30
CA VAL A 688 -14.30 -6.39 2.84
C VAL A 688 -14.36 -4.88 2.68
N ASN A 689 -14.85 -4.43 1.55
CA ASN A 689 -14.97 -3.02 1.21
C ASN A 689 -16.41 -2.56 1.32
N GLU A 690 -16.59 -1.39 1.88
CA GLU A 690 -17.89 -0.70 2.02
C GLU A 690 -17.75 0.75 1.58
N ASN A 691 -18.88 1.40 1.34
CA ASN A 691 -18.94 2.80 0.96
C ASN A 691 -19.39 3.64 2.15
N ILE A 692 -18.72 4.77 2.37
CA ILE A 692 -19.08 5.78 3.38
C ILE A 692 -19.06 7.17 2.74
N ASP A 693 -19.82 8.11 3.29
CA ASP A 693 -19.76 9.50 2.85
C ASP A 693 -18.88 10.32 3.80
N ALA A 694 -18.15 11.28 3.25
CA ALA A 694 -17.20 12.12 4.00
C ALA A 694 -17.11 13.52 3.44
N GLU A 695 -16.75 14.48 4.27
CA GLU A 695 -16.44 15.85 3.89
C GLU A 695 -15.00 16.18 4.23
N MET A 696 -14.33 16.97 3.40
CA MET A 696 -12.97 17.43 3.61
C MET A 696 -12.84 18.88 3.24
N SER A 697 -12.09 19.63 4.04
CA SER A 697 -11.74 21.02 3.74
C SER A 697 -10.33 21.34 4.17
N GLY A 698 -9.69 22.30 3.51
CA GLY A 698 -8.34 22.66 3.89
C GLY A 698 -7.81 23.92 3.23
N LEU A 699 -6.64 24.31 3.74
CA LEU A 699 -5.84 25.43 3.25
C LEU A 699 -4.42 24.94 3.00
N GLU A 700 -3.84 25.33 1.87
CA GLU A 700 -2.47 25.02 1.50
C GLU A 700 -1.73 26.29 1.11
N ALA A 701 -0.45 26.35 1.48
CA ALA A 701 0.44 27.46 1.14
C ALA A 701 1.81 26.94 0.74
N GLU A 702 2.36 27.46 -0.34
CA GLU A 702 3.69 27.15 -0.87
C GLU A 702 4.45 28.45 -1.13
N PHE A 703 5.67 28.54 -0.61
CA PHE A 703 6.54 29.70 -0.75
C PHE A 703 7.91 29.26 -1.28
N ALA A 704 8.48 30.04 -2.19
CA ALA A 704 9.88 29.92 -2.59
C ALA A 704 10.48 31.32 -2.65
N TRP A 705 11.63 31.53 -1.99
CA TRP A 705 12.27 32.82 -1.89
C TRP A 705 13.78 32.74 -2.19
N SER A 706 14.22 33.54 -3.17
CA SER A 706 15.63 33.65 -3.58
C SER A 706 16.05 35.12 -3.65
N PRO A 707 16.40 35.77 -2.50
CA PRO A 707 16.67 37.19 -2.44
C PRO A 707 17.96 37.57 -3.13
N SER A 708 17.89 38.50 -4.06
CA SER A 708 19.09 39.06 -4.74
C SER A 708 20.08 39.77 -3.79
N SER A 709 19.58 40.22 -2.62
CA SER A 709 20.39 40.83 -1.56
C SER A 709 21.31 39.84 -0.84
N ILE A 710 21.07 38.55 -0.92
CA ILE A 710 21.89 37.46 -0.37
C ILE A 710 22.05 36.41 -1.48
N PRO A 711 22.99 36.65 -2.42
CA PRO A 711 23.19 35.72 -3.54
C PRO A 711 23.49 34.29 -3.06
N GLY A 712 22.83 33.30 -3.65
CA GLY A 712 22.99 31.90 -3.31
C GLY A 712 22.06 31.40 -2.20
N LEU A 713 21.29 32.27 -1.51
CA LEU A 713 20.28 31.85 -0.55
C LEU A 713 19.00 31.48 -1.29
N LYS A 714 18.44 30.31 -1.00
CA LYS A 714 17.06 29.92 -1.36
C LYS A 714 16.36 29.38 -0.13
N ILE A 715 15.11 29.73 0.05
CA ILE A 715 14.26 29.21 1.13
C ILE A 715 12.94 28.76 0.48
N ASP A 716 12.54 27.55 0.72
CA ASP A 716 11.21 27.04 0.37
C ASP A 716 10.48 26.64 1.64
N ALA A 717 9.16 26.84 1.64
CA ALA A 717 8.31 26.48 2.77
C ALA A 717 6.93 26.08 2.29
N GLN A 718 6.34 25.09 2.96
CA GLN A 718 5.01 24.58 2.65
C GLN A 718 4.25 24.33 3.93
N PHE A 719 2.95 24.63 3.89
CA PHE A 719 2.06 24.47 5.04
C PHE A 719 0.71 23.93 4.55
N SER A 720 0.12 23.04 5.32
CA SER A 720 -1.27 22.63 5.12
C SER A 720 -2.04 22.58 6.43
N LEU A 721 -3.31 22.91 6.32
CA LEU A 721 -4.33 22.64 7.34
C LEU A 721 -5.42 21.82 6.67
N LEU A 722 -5.80 20.71 7.29
CA LEU A 722 -6.76 19.75 6.76
C LEU A 722 -7.77 19.37 7.84
N GLU A 723 -9.03 19.44 7.51
CA GLU A 723 -10.13 18.93 8.33
C GLU A 723 -10.88 17.87 7.51
N THR A 724 -11.12 16.72 8.12
CA THR A 724 -11.85 15.61 7.49
C THR A 724 -12.90 15.10 8.46
N GLU A 725 -14.09 14.77 7.96
CA GLU A 725 -15.20 14.30 8.78
C GLU A 725 -16.02 13.23 8.03
N ILE A 726 -16.31 12.11 8.71
CA ILE A 726 -17.26 11.11 8.20
C ILE A 726 -18.69 11.65 8.38
N ALA A 727 -19.48 11.59 7.32
CA ALA A 727 -20.82 12.15 7.28
C ALA A 727 -21.78 11.51 8.31
N GLY A 728 -22.74 12.31 8.76
CA GLY A 728 -23.69 11.92 9.80
C GLY A 728 -24.55 10.71 9.42
N GLY A 729 -24.74 9.78 10.36
CA GLY A 729 -25.53 8.56 10.18
C GLY A 729 -24.74 7.37 9.63
N THR A 730 -23.47 7.53 9.33
CA THR A 730 -22.57 6.45 8.88
C THR A 730 -22.28 5.47 10.00
N LYS A 731 -22.50 4.21 9.74
CA LYS A 731 -22.28 3.11 10.68
C LYS A 731 -21.45 2.01 10.04
N SER A 732 -20.54 1.42 10.80
CA SER A 732 -19.71 0.30 10.35
C SER A 732 -19.42 -0.68 11.48
N LEU A 733 -19.26 -1.95 11.11
CA LEU A 733 -18.83 -3.01 12.02
C LEU A 733 -17.37 -2.80 12.40
N ASN A 734 -17.07 -2.65 13.70
CA ASN A 734 -15.71 -2.73 14.19
C ASN A 734 -15.34 -4.19 14.50
N PRO A 735 -14.48 -4.86 13.71
CA PRO A 735 -14.14 -6.26 13.93
C PRO A 735 -13.33 -6.49 15.21
N HIS A 736 -12.82 -5.44 15.85
CA HIS A 736 -12.05 -5.51 17.09
C HIS A 736 -12.87 -5.27 18.36
N ASP A 737 -14.10 -4.79 18.24
CA ASP A 737 -14.94 -4.64 19.42
C ASP A 737 -15.45 -5.99 19.92
N LEU A 738 -15.11 -6.26 21.17
CA LEU A 738 -15.50 -7.47 21.89
C LEU A 738 -16.55 -7.22 22.95
N THR A 739 -16.91 -5.93 23.19
CA THR A 739 -17.65 -5.54 24.39
C THR A 739 -19.15 -5.43 24.21
N GLY A 740 -19.64 -5.46 22.96
CA GLY A 740 -21.05 -5.27 22.68
C GLY A 740 -21.58 -3.86 22.98
N ARG A 741 -20.69 -2.86 23.05
CA ARG A 741 -21.09 -1.47 23.32
C ARG A 741 -22.07 -0.91 22.30
N ALA A 742 -22.07 -1.42 21.07
CA ALA A 742 -23.02 -1.02 20.04
C ALA A 742 -24.48 -1.32 20.43
N PHE A 743 -24.73 -2.27 21.34
CA PHE A 743 -26.08 -2.57 21.85
C PHE A 743 -26.44 -1.78 23.11
N GLY A 744 -25.55 -0.92 23.60
CA GLY A 744 -25.68 -0.27 24.93
C GLY A 744 -25.34 -1.22 26.08
N ASP A 745 -24.93 -0.67 27.20
CA ASP A 745 -24.28 -1.37 28.35
C ASP A 745 -25.09 -2.51 28.99
N THR A 746 -26.33 -2.73 28.60
CA THR A 746 -27.23 -3.63 29.33
C THR A 746 -27.93 -4.70 28.50
N GLN A 747 -27.84 -4.67 27.17
CA GLN A 747 -28.74 -5.50 26.36
C GLN A 747 -28.08 -6.49 25.42
N GLY A 748 -26.83 -6.28 24.98
CA GLY A 748 -26.20 -7.13 24.00
C GLY A 748 -24.95 -7.84 24.50
N TRP A 749 -24.70 -9.01 23.96
CA TRP A 749 -23.46 -9.71 24.09
C TRP A 749 -22.85 -9.84 22.70
N VAL A 750 -21.61 -9.44 22.53
CA VAL A 750 -20.86 -9.72 21.31
C VAL A 750 -20.13 -11.03 21.47
N LEU A 751 -20.34 -11.90 20.54
CA LEU A 751 -19.67 -13.17 20.48
C LEU A 751 -18.70 -13.16 19.30
N LYS A 752 -17.45 -13.51 19.58
CA LYS A 752 -16.43 -13.58 18.59
C LYS A 752 -16.21 -15.00 18.11
N ASP A 753 -16.37 -15.22 16.83
CA ASP A 753 -15.98 -16.46 16.18
C ASP A 753 -14.52 -16.34 15.73
N ILE A 754 -13.59 -16.73 16.59
CA ILE A 754 -12.15 -16.67 16.29
C ILE A 754 -11.82 -17.52 15.06
N ALA A 755 -12.51 -18.65 14.88
CA ALA A 755 -12.24 -19.55 13.77
C ALA A 755 -12.54 -18.94 12.42
N ASN A 756 -13.60 -18.15 12.31
CA ASN A 756 -13.98 -17.44 11.08
C ASN A 756 -13.51 -15.97 11.06
N GLY A 757 -12.91 -15.48 12.15
CA GLY A 757 -12.54 -14.07 12.28
C GLY A 757 -13.75 -13.14 12.26
N SER A 758 -14.95 -13.66 12.57
CA SER A 758 -16.20 -12.93 12.53
C SER A 758 -16.66 -12.53 13.94
N THR A 759 -17.50 -11.50 13.98
CA THR A 759 -18.17 -11.06 15.18
C THR A 759 -19.66 -11.17 14.96
N CYS A 760 -20.35 -11.98 15.76
CA CYS A 760 -21.80 -12.05 15.75
C CYS A 760 -22.35 -11.52 17.06
N GLY A 761 -23.35 -10.65 16.99
CA GLY A 761 -24.05 -10.07 18.12
C GLY A 761 -25.31 -10.83 18.46
N PHE A 762 -25.46 -11.20 19.73
CA PHE A 762 -26.70 -11.77 20.26
C PHE A 762 -27.11 -10.99 21.49
N THR A 763 -28.41 -10.81 21.70
CA THR A 763 -28.85 -10.21 22.94
C THR A 763 -28.67 -11.17 24.10
N LYS A 764 -28.44 -10.65 25.30
CA LYS A 764 -28.37 -11.42 26.53
C LYS A 764 -29.62 -12.32 26.71
N ALA A 765 -30.79 -11.79 26.35
CA ALA A 765 -32.05 -12.54 26.42
C ALA A 765 -32.08 -13.74 25.47
N GLN A 766 -31.59 -13.58 24.23
CA GLN A 766 -31.51 -14.70 23.27
C GLN A 766 -30.60 -15.83 23.77
N LEU A 767 -29.43 -15.47 24.28
CA LEU A 767 -28.48 -16.46 24.80
C LEU A 767 -29.00 -17.16 26.07
N GLN A 768 -29.60 -16.42 26.99
CA GLN A 768 -30.21 -16.99 28.20
C GLN A 768 -31.38 -17.91 27.84
N ALA A 769 -32.26 -17.50 26.93
CA ALA A 769 -33.37 -18.35 26.47
C ALA A 769 -32.86 -19.60 25.74
N GLY A 770 -31.82 -19.45 24.89
CA GLY A 770 -31.20 -20.57 24.18
C GLY A 770 -30.57 -21.60 25.11
N LEU A 771 -29.85 -21.14 26.14
CA LEU A 771 -29.25 -21.99 27.18
C LEU A 771 -30.34 -22.65 28.06
N ALA A 772 -31.29 -21.86 28.56
CA ALA A 772 -32.39 -22.38 29.39
C ALA A 772 -33.31 -23.38 28.67
N GLY A 773 -33.50 -23.15 27.35
CA GLY A 773 -34.26 -24.04 26.47
C GLY A 773 -33.49 -25.29 26.01
N GLY A 774 -32.22 -25.43 26.36
CA GLY A 774 -31.36 -26.52 25.89
C GLY A 774 -31.08 -26.49 24.37
N ILE A 775 -31.32 -25.34 23.73
CA ILE A 775 -31.08 -25.08 22.29
C ILE A 775 -29.57 -24.88 22.10
N LEU A 776 -28.95 -24.16 23.00
CA LEU A 776 -27.51 -23.96 23.07
C LEU A 776 -26.90 -24.82 24.15
N ASN A 777 -25.76 -25.45 23.89
CA ASN A 777 -25.02 -26.28 24.82
C ASN A 777 -23.82 -25.53 25.41
N ALA A 778 -23.78 -25.41 26.71
CA ALA A 778 -22.63 -24.89 27.47
C ALA A 778 -21.92 -25.97 28.29
N ASN A 779 -22.31 -27.23 28.20
CA ASN A 779 -21.75 -28.33 28.96
C ASN A 779 -20.91 -29.24 28.04
N PRO A 780 -19.59 -29.32 28.24
CA PRO A 780 -18.73 -30.17 27.44
C PRO A 780 -19.05 -31.67 27.56
N ALA A 781 -19.63 -32.08 28.67
CA ALA A 781 -20.00 -33.49 28.88
C ALA A 781 -21.24 -33.90 28.08
N ALA A 782 -22.02 -32.96 27.58
CA ALA A 782 -23.23 -33.19 26.81
C ALA A 782 -23.02 -33.21 25.27
N GLY A 783 -21.78 -33.02 24.82
CA GLY A 783 -21.42 -32.99 23.42
C GLY A 783 -20.75 -31.71 22.98
N ALA A 784 -20.86 -31.38 21.70
CA ALA A 784 -20.27 -30.18 21.15
C ALA A 784 -20.79 -28.90 21.82
N LEU A 785 -19.86 -28.04 22.23
CA LEU A 785 -20.20 -26.78 22.87
C LEU A 785 -20.64 -25.73 21.83
N ASP A 786 -21.76 -25.06 22.07
CA ASP A 786 -22.15 -23.85 21.36
C ASP A 786 -21.60 -22.62 22.08
N VAL A 787 -21.52 -22.69 23.42
CA VAL A 787 -21.15 -21.57 24.27
C VAL A 787 -20.16 -22.07 25.33
N TYR A 788 -19.00 -21.48 25.45
CA TYR A 788 -18.04 -21.74 26.50
C TYR A 788 -18.10 -20.64 27.55
N LEU A 789 -18.56 -20.96 28.74
CA LEU A 789 -18.61 -20.03 29.88
C LEU A 789 -17.23 -19.97 30.54
N LEU A 790 -16.51 -18.88 30.33
CA LEU A 790 -15.25 -18.63 31.02
C LEU A 790 -15.49 -18.38 32.52
N PRO A 791 -14.60 -18.89 33.41
CA PRO A 791 -14.59 -18.47 34.80
C PRO A 791 -14.47 -16.96 34.93
N LYS A 792 -15.10 -16.35 35.97
CA LYS A 792 -15.05 -14.89 36.20
C LYS A 792 -13.62 -14.32 36.26
N THR A 793 -12.64 -15.11 36.68
CA THR A 793 -11.22 -14.76 36.73
C THR A 793 -10.58 -14.64 35.35
N LEU A 794 -11.22 -15.16 34.30
CA LEU A 794 -10.80 -15.07 32.92
C LEU A 794 -11.79 -14.21 32.09
N SER A 795 -12.68 -13.48 32.77
CA SER A 795 -13.71 -12.70 32.13
C SER A 795 -13.15 -11.46 31.42
N VAL A 796 -13.83 -11.04 30.40
CA VAL A 796 -13.50 -9.88 29.54
C VAL A 796 -13.59 -8.55 30.29
N ASN A 797 -13.98 -8.53 31.55
CA ASN A 797 -14.01 -7.31 32.38
C ASN A 797 -12.66 -6.61 32.51
N ASN A 798 -11.56 -7.33 32.24
CA ASN A 798 -10.23 -6.74 32.19
C ASN A 798 -9.90 -6.12 30.83
N PHE A 799 -10.79 -6.22 29.84
CA PHE A 799 -10.59 -5.62 28.52
C PHE A 799 -11.08 -4.18 28.44
N ASP A 800 -11.86 -3.72 29.40
CA ASP A 800 -12.42 -2.40 29.37
C ASP A 800 -11.84 -1.54 30.50
N SER A 801 -10.79 -0.79 30.17
CA SER A 801 -10.30 0.26 31.07
C SER A 801 -11.34 1.38 31.31
N ALA A 802 -12.40 1.44 30.50
CA ALA A 802 -13.50 2.38 30.65
C ALA A 802 -14.67 1.86 31.49
N ASP A 803 -14.70 0.56 31.85
CA ASP A 803 -15.59 0.05 32.90
C ASP A 803 -14.79 -0.41 34.16
N PRO A 804 -14.36 0.52 34.97
CA PRO A 804 -13.66 0.20 36.23
C PRO A 804 -14.56 -0.48 37.26
N THR A 805 -15.86 -0.63 37.01
CA THR A 805 -16.82 -1.19 37.96
C THR A 805 -17.02 -2.69 37.82
N GLY A 806 -16.54 -3.29 36.74
CA GLY A 806 -16.61 -4.74 36.52
C GLY A 806 -18.05 -5.29 36.47
N THR A 807 -19.01 -4.44 36.08
CA THR A 807 -20.43 -4.80 36.06
C THR A 807 -20.89 -5.47 34.75
N VAL A 808 -20.02 -5.50 33.75
CA VAL A 808 -20.30 -6.26 32.53
C VAL A 808 -20.24 -7.74 32.87
N ASP A 809 -21.36 -8.44 32.69
CA ASP A 809 -21.42 -9.90 32.86
C ASP A 809 -20.32 -10.59 32.02
N PRO A 810 -19.71 -11.65 32.54
CA PRO A 810 -18.62 -12.34 31.86
C PRO A 810 -19.07 -12.74 30.46
N LEU A 811 -18.30 -12.32 29.49
CA LEU A 811 -18.55 -12.64 28.10
C LEU A 811 -18.45 -14.14 27.91
N VAL A 812 -19.39 -14.62 27.21
CA VAL A 812 -19.43 -15.98 26.74
C VAL A 812 -18.54 -16.04 25.53
N GLN A 813 -17.38 -16.63 25.68
CA GLN A 813 -16.56 -16.95 24.52
C GLN A 813 -16.98 -18.28 23.95
N ILE A 814 -17.10 -18.29 22.63
CA ILE A 814 -17.53 -19.47 21.93
C ILE A 814 -16.32 -20.16 21.34
N PHE A 815 -16.02 -21.33 21.88
CA PHE A 815 -15.20 -22.31 21.22
C PHE A 815 -16.11 -23.38 20.66
N GLY A 816 -16.37 -23.36 19.33
CA GLY A 816 -17.02 -24.46 18.67
C GLY A 816 -16.07 -25.62 18.54
N MET A 817 -16.09 -26.46 19.52
CA MET A 817 -15.54 -27.79 19.42
C MET A 817 -16.65 -28.80 19.10
N GLY A 818 -17.54 -28.47 18.17
CA GLY A 818 -18.35 -29.44 17.47
C GLY A 818 -17.44 -30.30 16.63
N ALA A 819 -17.79 -31.59 16.48
CA ALA A 819 -17.00 -32.49 15.67
C ALA A 819 -16.43 -31.79 14.43
N LEU A 820 -15.10 -31.65 14.42
CA LEU A 820 -14.40 -31.13 13.24
C LEU A 820 -15.09 -31.65 11.97
N PRO A 821 -15.72 -30.86 11.16
CA PRO A 821 -15.20 -29.81 10.31
C PRO A 821 -15.98 -28.47 10.36
N THR A 822 -16.79 -28.21 11.34
CA THR A 822 -17.57 -26.97 11.45
C THR A 822 -17.02 -26.11 12.59
N LEU A 823 -15.94 -25.41 12.32
CA LEU A 823 -15.35 -24.39 13.21
C LEU A 823 -16.12 -23.05 13.16
N GLY A 824 -17.42 -23.06 12.94
CA GLY A 824 -18.23 -21.86 12.83
C GLY A 824 -19.38 -21.85 13.82
N ASN A 825 -19.16 -21.30 15.01
CA ASN A 825 -20.22 -21.24 16.01
C ASN A 825 -21.26 -20.19 15.75
N CYS A 826 -20.92 -19.06 15.14
CA CYS A 826 -21.87 -18.07 14.75
C CYS A 826 -22.95 -18.69 13.83
N THR A 827 -22.55 -19.45 12.80
CA THR A 827 -23.49 -20.14 11.91
C THR A 827 -24.37 -21.13 12.66
N SER A 828 -23.78 -21.95 13.54
CA SER A 828 -24.52 -22.95 14.33
C SER A 828 -25.50 -22.28 15.28
N MET A 829 -25.09 -21.22 15.97
CA MET A 829 -25.94 -20.50 16.90
C MET A 829 -27.09 -19.77 16.19
N VAL A 830 -26.79 -19.07 15.09
CA VAL A 830 -27.79 -18.41 14.25
C VAL A 830 -28.84 -19.44 13.80
N THR A 831 -28.38 -20.57 13.26
CA THR A 831 -29.27 -21.62 12.80
C THR A 831 -30.16 -22.16 13.92
N LYS A 832 -29.60 -22.48 15.08
CA LYS A 832 -30.33 -23.01 16.22
C LYS A 832 -31.30 -22.02 16.82
N LEU A 833 -30.87 -20.76 17.05
CA LEU A 833 -31.71 -19.72 17.62
C LEU A 833 -32.85 -19.31 16.68
N THR A 834 -32.56 -19.20 15.37
CA THR A 834 -33.55 -18.89 14.36
C THR A 834 -34.59 -20.01 14.25
N ALA A 835 -34.15 -21.27 14.21
CA ALA A 835 -35.07 -22.44 14.20
C ALA A 835 -35.94 -22.53 15.45
N ALA A 836 -35.47 -22.03 16.59
CA ALA A 836 -36.21 -21.94 17.84
C ALA A 836 -37.12 -20.69 17.94
N GLY A 837 -37.13 -19.83 16.94
CA GLY A 837 -37.91 -18.59 16.94
C GLY A 837 -37.37 -17.50 17.88
N LEU A 838 -36.09 -17.61 18.29
CA LEU A 838 -35.40 -16.65 19.17
C LEU A 838 -34.69 -15.53 18.39
N GLY A 839 -34.83 -15.49 17.07
CA GLY A 839 -34.20 -14.52 16.19
C GLY A 839 -32.78 -14.93 15.75
N GLY A 840 -32.25 -14.18 14.78
CA GLY A 840 -30.88 -14.34 14.26
C GLY A 840 -29.85 -13.52 15.05
N PHE A 841 -28.67 -13.34 14.47
CA PHE A 841 -27.67 -12.44 15.01
C PHE A 841 -27.90 -11.00 14.55
N TYR A 842 -27.28 -10.07 15.25
CA TYR A 842 -27.23 -8.66 14.88
C TYR A 842 -25.79 -8.32 14.50
N GLU A 843 -25.62 -7.57 13.43
CA GLU A 843 -24.34 -6.90 13.16
C GLU A 843 -24.13 -5.82 14.19
N VAL A 844 -22.92 -5.76 14.73
CA VAL A 844 -22.51 -4.76 15.72
C VAL A 844 -21.93 -3.58 15.00
N GLU A 845 -22.73 -2.54 14.79
CA GLU A 845 -22.31 -1.34 14.08
C GLU A 845 -21.92 -0.22 15.04
N TYR A 846 -20.82 0.45 14.74
CA TYR A 846 -20.39 1.69 15.38
C TYR A 846 -20.89 2.89 14.58
N ASP A 847 -21.33 3.91 15.28
CA ASP A 847 -21.56 5.22 14.67
C ASP A 847 -20.20 5.89 14.45
N LEU A 848 -19.87 6.11 13.19
CA LEU A 848 -18.62 6.75 12.78
C LEU A 848 -18.79 8.25 12.49
N SER A 849 -20.01 8.79 12.65
CA SER A 849 -20.30 10.20 12.35
C SER A 849 -19.38 11.15 13.12
N GLY A 850 -18.76 12.07 12.43
CA GLY A 850 -17.84 13.04 12.99
C GLY A 850 -16.42 12.53 13.24
N ASN A 851 -16.11 11.27 12.92
CA ASN A 851 -14.74 10.76 13.00
C ASN A 851 -13.91 11.27 11.82
N GLU A 852 -12.62 11.47 12.08
CA GLU A 852 -11.65 11.86 11.06
C GLU A 852 -11.29 10.66 10.15
N LEU A 853 -10.88 10.97 8.93
CA LEU A 853 -10.39 9.97 7.97
C LEU A 853 -9.00 9.46 8.34
N THR A 854 -8.60 8.36 7.72
CA THR A 854 -7.30 7.74 7.96
C THR A 854 -6.18 8.39 7.15
N ASN A 855 -4.96 8.41 7.71
CA ASN A 855 -3.77 8.99 7.06
C ASN A 855 -3.95 10.46 6.64
N ALA A 856 -4.68 11.22 7.44
CA ALA A 856 -5.04 12.62 7.21
C ALA A 856 -4.63 13.47 8.43
N PRO A 857 -3.34 13.82 8.59
CA PRO A 857 -2.91 14.71 9.67
C PRO A 857 -3.56 16.09 9.50
N SER A 858 -4.01 16.69 10.62
CA SER A 858 -4.70 17.97 10.60
C SER A 858 -3.82 19.14 10.16
N ALA A 859 -2.50 19.00 10.24
CA ALA A 859 -1.55 20.00 9.77
C ALA A 859 -0.22 19.34 9.37
N THR A 860 0.42 19.91 8.33
CA THR A 860 1.79 19.60 7.95
C THR A 860 2.58 20.88 7.69
N ALA A 861 3.90 20.86 7.93
CA ALA A 861 4.78 21.97 7.64
C ALA A 861 6.13 21.46 7.14
N HIS A 862 6.68 22.13 6.11
CA HIS A 862 8.04 21.92 5.64
C HIS A 862 8.76 23.26 5.51
N ILE A 863 10.05 23.30 5.83
CA ILE A 863 10.94 24.43 5.58
C ILE A 863 12.29 23.89 5.10
N GLY A 864 12.69 24.27 3.89
CA GLY A 864 13.98 24.03 3.30
C GLY A 864 14.82 25.31 3.23
N ILE A 865 16.08 25.23 3.64
CA ILE A 865 17.04 26.34 3.54
C ILE A 865 18.26 25.85 2.77
N GLU A 866 18.51 26.47 1.63
CA GLU A 866 19.64 26.22 0.76
C GLU A 866 20.55 27.45 0.72
N TYR A 867 21.84 27.23 0.79
CA TYR A 867 22.84 28.27 0.59
C TYR A 867 23.99 27.79 -0.27
N THR A 868 24.20 28.43 -1.42
CA THR A 868 25.34 28.22 -2.33
C THR A 868 26.38 29.29 -2.13
N ALA A 869 27.51 28.91 -1.57
CA ALA A 869 28.71 29.78 -1.41
C ALA A 869 29.62 29.62 -2.62
N ASP A 870 29.98 30.76 -3.25
CA ASP A 870 30.99 30.82 -4.32
C ASP A 870 32.36 31.17 -3.75
N PHE A 871 33.28 30.23 -3.80
CA PHE A 871 34.67 30.40 -3.46
C PHE A 871 35.49 30.59 -4.74
N SER A 872 35.23 31.68 -5.48
CA SER A 872 35.79 31.96 -6.81
C SER A 872 37.30 31.90 -6.84
N ASP A 873 38.03 32.33 -5.75
CA ASP A 873 39.47 32.24 -5.62
C ASP A 873 40.00 30.80 -5.64
N SER A 874 39.17 29.84 -5.26
CA SER A 874 39.49 28.41 -5.20
C SER A 874 38.80 27.58 -6.32
N ASN A 875 38.03 28.23 -7.18
CA ASN A 875 37.19 27.59 -8.21
C ASN A 875 36.26 26.53 -7.62
N LEU A 876 35.60 26.84 -6.50
CA LEU A 876 34.68 25.93 -5.81
C LEU A 876 33.33 26.59 -5.55
N LEU A 877 32.26 25.83 -5.79
CA LEU A 877 30.91 26.08 -5.27
C LEU A 877 30.63 25.08 -4.14
N VAL A 878 30.06 25.57 -3.06
CA VAL A 878 29.59 24.73 -1.94
C VAL A 878 28.14 25.03 -1.69
N THR A 879 27.26 24.06 -2.01
CA THR A 879 25.84 24.16 -1.75
C THR A 879 25.52 23.35 -0.50
N SER A 880 24.88 23.98 0.47
CA SER A 880 24.44 23.35 1.72
C SER A 880 22.92 23.47 1.80
N ARG A 881 22.24 22.41 2.14
CA ARG A 881 20.79 22.39 2.33
C ARG A 881 20.43 21.71 3.65
N LEU A 882 19.39 22.26 4.31
CA LEU A 882 18.77 21.72 5.52
C LEU A 882 17.25 21.74 5.30
N ASP A 883 16.62 20.60 5.52
CA ASP A 883 15.17 20.41 5.43
C ASP A 883 14.61 19.99 6.79
N TYR A 884 13.52 20.62 7.18
CA TYR A 884 12.74 20.28 8.36
C TYR A 884 11.30 20.04 7.95
N TYR A 885 10.77 18.88 8.27
CA TYR A 885 9.36 18.51 8.07
C TYR A 885 8.71 18.17 9.42
N TRP A 886 7.47 18.56 9.59
CA TRP A 886 6.64 18.20 10.73
C TRP A 886 5.22 17.87 10.26
N GLN A 887 4.59 16.87 10.90
CA GLN A 887 3.17 16.58 10.77
C GLN A 887 2.51 16.38 12.13
N ASP A 888 1.22 16.72 12.20
CA ASP A 888 0.39 16.47 13.36
C ASP A 888 0.03 14.98 13.47
N SER A 889 -0.59 14.61 14.60
CA SER A 889 -1.15 13.28 14.83
C SER A 889 -2.20 12.91 13.76
N MET A 890 -2.39 11.61 13.53
CA MET A 890 -3.38 11.11 12.58
C MET A 890 -3.95 9.76 13.03
N TRP A 891 -5.03 9.32 12.37
CA TRP A 891 -5.66 8.04 12.59
C TRP A 891 -5.30 7.02 11.51
N THR A 892 -5.21 5.75 11.91
CA THR A 892 -4.94 4.63 10.99
C THR A 892 -6.19 3.82 10.66
N ARG A 893 -7.27 4.01 11.42
CA ARG A 893 -8.59 3.41 11.17
C ARG A 893 -9.70 4.41 11.47
N LEU A 894 -10.85 4.22 10.81
CA LEU A 894 -12.02 5.10 10.90
C LEU A 894 -12.70 5.14 12.28
N TYR A 895 -12.36 4.23 13.20
CA TYR A 895 -12.96 4.15 14.53
C TYR A 895 -12.40 5.19 15.52
N ASN A 896 -11.31 5.86 15.18
CA ASN A 896 -10.61 6.90 15.94
C ASN A 896 -10.42 6.52 17.42
N SER A 897 -10.09 5.27 17.69
CA SER A 897 -9.78 4.82 19.04
C SER A 897 -8.33 5.14 19.41
N THR A 898 -8.01 5.19 20.71
CA THR A 898 -6.63 5.44 21.16
C THR A 898 -5.60 4.47 20.61
N ARG A 899 -6.02 3.28 20.24
CA ARG A 899 -5.15 2.29 19.60
C ARG A 899 -4.89 2.60 18.13
N ASP A 900 -5.72 3.44 17.51
CA ASP A 900 -5.65 3.77 16.08
C ASP A 900 -4.80 5.00 15.79
N SER A 901 -4.39 5.74 16.83
CA SER A 901 -3.63 6.98 16.68
C SER A 901 -2.16 6.71 16.33
N ILE A 902 -1.61 7.63 15.57
CA ILE A 902 -0.19 7.88 15.38
C ILE A 902 0.08 9.27 15.93
N ASP A 903 1.08 9.40 16.80
CA ASP A 903 1.47 10.67 17.38
C ASP A 903 2.10 11.60 16.32
N SER A 904 2.10 12.90 16.58
CA SER A 904 2.83 13.87 15.75
C SER A 904 4.33 13.57 15.75
N TRP A 905 4.99 13.85 14.62
CA TRP A 905 6.43 13.61 14.47
C TRP A 905 7.08 14.61 13.49
N ASP A 906 8.38 14.65 13.54
CA ASP A 906 9.19 15.51 12.66
C ASP A 906 10.43 14.78 12.15
N VAL A 907 11.04 15.33 11.10
CA VAL A 907 12.27 14.80 10.52
C VAL A 907 13.17 15.94 10.04
N ILE A 908 14.47 15.76 10.21
CA ILE A 908 15.51 16.69 9.74
C ILE A 908 16.42 15.95 8.77
N ASN A 909 16.57 16.50 7.56
CA ASN A 909 17.51 16.04 6.54
C ASN A 909 18.51 17.16 6.22
N ALA A 910 19.74 16.79 5.85
CA ALA A 910 20.72 17.79 5.42
C ALA A 910 21.71 17.21 4.43
N GLN A 911 22.25 18.09 3.57
CA GLN A 911 23.36 17.73 2.69
C GLN A 911 24.28 18.89 2.36
N VAL A 912 25.49 18.55 1.93
CA VAL A 912 26.48 19.49 1.44
C VAL A 912 27.08 18.95 0.13
N ILE A 913 27.00 19.75 -0.93
CA ILE A 913 27.55 19.43 -2.26
C ILE A 913 28.76 20.35 -2.50
N ILE A 914 29.90 19.79 -2.84
CA ILE A 914 31.16 20.50 -3.15
C ILE A 914 31.48 20.24 -4.60
N GLN A 915 31.49 21.29 -5.43
CA GLN A 915 31.65 21.21 -6.86
C GLN A 915 32.71 22.20 -7.36
N PRO A 916 33.77 21.73 -8.07
CA PRO A 916 34.65 22.63 -8.78
C PRO A 916 33.95 23.33 -9.94
N THR A 917 34.07 24.64 -10.08
CA THR A 917 33.38 25.46 -11.12
C THR A 917 33.83 25.14 -12.55
N ASN A 918 34.97 24.48 -12.71
CA ASN A 918 35.58 24.18 -13.99
C ASN A 918 35.54 22.69 -14.39
N SER A 919 34.77 21.89 -13.65
CA SER A 919 34.62 20.47 -13.96
C SER A 919 33.19 20.03 -13.68
N GLY A 920 32.72 18.97 -14.35
CA GLY A 920 31.43 18.34 -14.07
C GLY A 920 31.46 17.41 -12.86
N MET A 921 32.58 17.34 -12.11
CA MET A 921 32.65 16.47 -10.91
C MET A 921 32.09 17.18 -9.70
N TYR A 922 31.51 16.41 -8.79
CA TYR A 922 31.05 16.88 -7.50
C TYR A 922 31.20 15.80 -6.42
N PHE A 923 31.23 16.25 -5.18
CA PHE A 923 31.26 15.41 -4.00
C PHE A 923 30.12 15.85 -3.07
N LYS A 924 29.26 14.89 -2.63
CA LYS A 924 28.12 15.14 -1.76
C LYS A 924 28.30 14.38 -0.45
N ILE A 925 27.96 15.02 0.64
CA ILE A 925 27.80 14.44 1.97
C ILE A 925 26.33 14.66 2.33
N TRP A 926 25.64 13.61 2.71
CA TRP A 926 24.23 13.70 3.03
C TRP A 926 23.88 12.95 4.31
N GLY A 927 22.76 13.31 4.90
CA GLY A 927 22.17 12.63 6.03
C GLY A 927 20.66 12.81 6.04
N GLN A 928 19.97 11.73 6.34
CA GLN A 928 18.53 11.65 6.46
C GLN A 928 18.15 11.22 7.88
N ASN A 929 17.00 11.69 8.37
CA ASN A 929 16.52 11.46 9.74
C ASN A 929 17.63 11.70 10.77
N LEU A 930 18.23 12.90 10.75
CA LEU A 930 19.41 13.25 11.56
C LEU A 930 19.16 13.17 13.07
N ALA A 931 17.92 13.35 13.51
CA ALA A 931 17.54 13.19 14.91
C ALA A 931 17.51 11.72 15.34
N ASP A 932 17.46 10.77 14.41
CA ASP A 932 17.31 9.32 14.63
C ASP A 932 15.99 8.97 15.34
N ASP A 933 14.94 9.70 14.96
CA ASP A 933 13.61 9.49 15.53
C ASP A 933 12.91 8.30 14.85
N ASP A 934 12.23 7.51 15.66
CA ASP A 934 11.47 6.35 15.22
C ASP A 934 10.04 6.77 14.79
N ASN A 935 9.96 7.52 13.69
CA ASN A 935 8.72 8.10 13.19
C ASN A 935 7.80 7.04 12.59
N GLN A 936 6.59 6.92 13.14
CA GLN A 936 5.59 5.98 12.66
C GLN A 936 4.81 6.58 11.49
N THR A 937 4.77 5.87 10.36
CA THR A 937 4.12 6.34 9.13
C THR A 937 2.78 5.66 8.86
N GLY A 938 2.49 4.56 9.54
CA GLY A 938 1.26 3.82 9.34
C GLY A 938 1.12 2.63 10.28
N ALA A 939 -0.04 1.99 10.25
CA ALA A 939 -0.27 0.75 10.96
C ALA A 939 -1.30 -0.13 10.22
N TYR A 940 -1.14 -1.45 10.35
CA TYR A 940 -2.09 -2.45 9.92
C TYR A 940 -2.57 -3.26 11.13
N PHE A 941 -3.86 -3.57 11.16
CA PHE A 941 -4.47 -4.34 12.24
C PHE A 941 -4.96 -5.68 11.72
N THR A 942 -4.52 -6.74 12.36
CA THR A 942 -5.02 -8.08 12.03
C THR A 942 -6.39 -8.31 12.65
N ASP A 943 -7.13 -9.24 12.06
CA ASP A 943 -8.40 -9.69 12.59
C ASP A 943 -8.23 -10.60 13.83
N PRO A 944 -9.33 -10.97 14.48
CA PRO A 944 -9.28 -11.86 15.64
C PRO A 944 -8.68 -13.22 15.41
N SER A 945 -8.78 -13.77 14.21
CA SER A 945 -8.19 -15.08 13.89
C SER A 945 -6.66 -15.06 13.91
N SER A 946 -6.08 -13.88 13.68
CA SER A 946 -4.63 -13.63 13.75
C SER A 946 -4.15 -13.11 15.11
N GLY A 947 -5.06 -12.84 16.06
CA GLY A 947 -4.73 -12.40 17.42
C GLY A 947 -4.78 -10.90 17.64
N GLN A 948 -5.33 -10.13 16.69
CA GLN A 948 -5.59 -8.68 16.82
C GLN A 948 -4.33 -7.84 17.07
N PHE A 949 -3.17 -8.26 16.62
CA PHE A 949 -1.97 -7.43 16.75
C PHE A 949 -2.01 -6.24 15.79
N ARG A 950 -1.26 -5.20 16.15
CA ARG A 950 -0.98 -4.04 15.32
C ARG A 950 0.42 -4.20 14.74
N ASN A 951 0.54 -4.15 13.43
CA ASN A 951 1.82 -4.11 12.73
C ASN A 951 2.11 -2.65 12.35
N ASP A 952 3.15 -2.08 12.96
CA ASP A 952 3.52 -0.68 12.77
C ASP A 952 4.59 -0.52 11.70
N PHE A 953 4.43 0.51 10.87
CA PHE A 953 5.38 0.90 9.83
C PHE A 953 6.12 2.15 10.27
N TYR A 954 7.44 2.11 10.21
CA TYR A 954 8.32 3.20 10.63
C TYR A 954 9.13 3.71 9.44
N MET A 955 9.51 4.97 9.50
CA MET A 955 10.54 5.53 8.63
C MET A 955 11.85 4.75 8.79
N GLU A 956 12.70 4.86 7.78
CA GLU A 956 14.07 4.38 7.89
C GLU A 956 14.81 5.09 9.03
N PRO A 957 15.77 4.43 9.72
CA PRO A 957 16.56 5.06 10.76
C PRO A 957 17.43 6.18 10.18
N ARG A 958 18.16 6.90 11.03
CA ARG A 958 19.16 7.85 10.57
C ARG A 958 20.16 7.19 9.62
N MET A 959 20.36 7.81 8.47
CA MET A 959 21.25 7.36 7.41
C MET A 959 22.25 8.47 7.08
N TYR A 960 23.49 8.09 6.83
CA TYR A 960 24.50 8.99 6.29
C TYR A 960 25.15 8.38 5.06
N GLY A 961 25.60 9.23 4.18
CA GLY A 961 26.35 8.75 3.03
C GLY A 961 27.19 9.82 2.39
N ILE A 962 28.02 9.35 1.48
CA ILE A 962 28.83 10.17 0.60
C ILE A 962 28.56 9.76 -0.84
N THR A 963 28.48 10.72 -1.74
CA THR A 963 28.31 10.48 -3.16
C THR A 963 29.43 11.18 -3.93
N PHE A 964 30.00 10.49 -4.88
CA PHE A 964 30.88 11.06 -5.89
C PHE A 964 30.16 11.01 -7.23
N GLY A 965 29.99 12.16 -7.86
CA GLY A 965 29.34 12.30 -9.15
C GLY A 965 30.20 12.98 -10.18
N ALA A 966 29.92 12.69 -11.46
CA ALA A 966 30.51 13.37 -12.60
C ALA A 966 29.48 13.51 -13.72
N ARG A 967 29.38 14.70 -14.30
CA ARG A 967 28.61 15.02 -15.51
C ARG A 967 29.59 15.38 -16.63
N PHE A 968 29.39 14.87 -17.84
CA PHE A 968 30.33 15.03 -18.95
C PHE A 968 29.66 15.15 -20.31
#